data_89b083121a037526141818917aa52518
#
_entry.id   89b083121a037526141818917aa52518
#
_cell.length_a   1.000
_cell.length_b   1.000
_cell.length_c   1.000
_cell.angle_alpha   90.00
_cell.angle_beta   90.00
_cell.angle_gamma   90.00
#
_symmetry.space_group_name_H-M   'P 1'
#
loop_
_entity.id
_entity.type
_entity.pdbx_description
1 polymer ?
#
loop_
_entity_poly.entity_id
_entity_poly.type
_entity_poly.pdbx_seq_one_letter_code
_entity_poly.pdbx_strand_id
1 'polypeptide(L)'
;MDSDRSKAKRKAPQQERAQKRMHTQSGGATLERARAVDVVGLVESRAFEINTLQRAVDGARAAGNTRAFQTLPRHLRRRAASHNAKRVPVRLRERAAAEIRSAVLSAGGQGAAATRSNRYRRRRSRTVRGEYERRQVGRRWLETHVWHAKRMHMAERWGVMVAESPTERSHRAAYRAAREKTFVQDVSFFRTLEVAGAADAVVALLRRHAAPGDAVAPGRMAAPLTLYRAGQFPFACLGPAVALWKPPVSDGGRKRTMWLRIHPAHAAAVVEELGADSAGVEIADISTELVSFELLGAQSTRVLAAVLGDSADPAACGAETLRCIAGTDSPAALGEGCVLALRINDPRLRFPQGLRAPAPLCTTDQLDAVLRRWPDGANSLGACDSGVWDRAQCANDVGSRPTDNDLNERRRQGLVPGEGLQPRTGVDVTVPVVAIRSGPEALVGSHTSSGSSDGLAHGWTVIAPRGWGMALWMALVFAGARAQGLRERIHTAFEAGLPSFPAHWPGTAAYDAWTVPVAADALKRWLRRPPGKRINYHALGVKSPFFPPFHVLLGATSAPALYSQVGSAELECRMRRLRCIHATPSAPPAADPSSPPPDVWLVTGEHMTGTVRAMLQAAPDNSSSSSSSSTDDAGNDSFGRWAAPLLGVLPSGTDAQRLLACCLIRVRLLCHGRGVPEDNAPIKSTGDTIGYIMTGSFSLARGCGMAIGACSLRGLFALWRASPPPVSTSSRKSPCVQIASISGAPPVDAILTVLC
;
A
#
# COMPACT_ATOMS: atom_id res chain seq x y z
N MET A 1 50.44 0.58 -26.85
CA MET A 1 49.79 0.56 -28.19
C MET A 1 48.57 -0.39 -28.21
N ASP A 2 47.67 -0.28 -27.28
CA ASP A 2 46.49 -1.16 -27.18
C ASP A 2 45.20 -0.45 -26.69
N SER A 3 45.02 0.83 -27.00
CA SER A 3 43.81 1.56 -26.61
C SER A 3 42.87 1.96 -27.76
N ASP A 4 43.21 1.64 -29.01
CA ASP A 4 42.45 2.15 -30.18
C ASP A 4 41.58 1.13 -30.93
N ARG A 5 41.49 -0.12 -30.44
CA ARG A 5 40.65 -1.16 -31.10
C ARG A 5 39.19 -1.27 -30.61
N SER A 6 38.77 -0.53 -29.58
CA SER A 6 37.43 -0.64 -29.02
C SER A 6 36.37 0.37 -29.50
N LYS A 7 36.81 1.40 -30.29
CA LYS A 7 35.88 2.48 -30.72
C LYS A 7 35.30 2.34 -32.13
N ALA A 8 35.73 1.36 -32.92
CA ALA A 8 35.31 1.23 -34.34
C ALA A 8 34.05 0.36 -34.56
N LYS A 9 33.44 -0.26 -33.52
CA LYS A 9 32.31 -1.19 -33.71
C LYS A 9 30.92 -0.65 -33.39
N ARG A 10 30.71 0.65 -33.24
CA ARG A 10 29.40 1.21 -32.88
C ARG A 10 28.74 2.20 -33.84
N LYS A 11 29.15 2.26 -35.13
CA LYS A 11 28.56 3.22 -36.07
C LYS A 11 27.94 2.65 -37.36
N ALA A 12 27.46 1.42 -37.35
CA ALA A 12 26.85 0.86 -38.57
C ALA A 12 25.49 0.16 -38.33
N PRO A 13 24.43 0.84 -37.84
CA PRO A 13 23.11 0.39 -38.14
C PRO A 13 22.06 1.46 -38.47
N GLN A 14 22.42 2.70 -38.77
CA GLN A 14 21.40 3.72 -39.08
C GLN A 14 21.03 3.82 -40.56
N GLN A 15 21.92 3.51 -41.46
CA GLN A 15 21.64 3.58 -42.90
C GLN A 15 20.83 2.40 -43.43
N GLU A 16 20.98 1.20 -42.89
CA GLU A 16 20.13 0.04 -43.28
C GLU A 16 18.69 0.15 -42.81
N ARG A 17 18.42 0.85 -41.70
CA ARG A 17 17.03 1.09 -41.22
C ARG A 17 16.29 2.14 -42.03
N ALA A 18 16.96 3.05 -42.68
CA ALA A 18 16.36 4.06 -43.55
C ALA A 18 15.93 3.46 -44.91
N GLN A 19 16.72 2.55 -45.48
CA GLN A 19 16.32 1.85 -46.70
C GLN A 19 15.16 0.86 -46.52
N LYS A 20 15.04 0.22 -45.37
CA LYS A 20 13.92 -0.68 -45.06
C LYS A 20 12.58 0.05 -44.82
N ARG A 21 12.60 1.36 -44.51
CA ARG A 21 11.37 2.17 -44.31
C ARG A 21 10.83 2.77 -45.63
N MET A 22 11.59 2.85 -46.67
CA MET A 22 11.14 3.39 -47.97
C MET A 22 10.42 2.38 -48.86
N HIS A 23 10.41 1.08 -48.50
CA HIS A 23 9.77 0.04 -49.33
C HIS A 23 8.34 -0.35 -48.88
N THR A 24 7.76 0.31 -47.86
CA THR A 24 6.42 -0.03 -47.36
C THR A 24 5.35 1.03 -47.61
N GLN A 25 5.59 2.00 -48.50
CA GLN A 25 4.55 2.96 -48.89
C GLN A 25 4.48 3.08 -50.41
N SER A 26 3.82 2.11 -51.05
CA SER A 26 3.08 2.35 -52.28
C SER A 26 2.02 1.24 -52.40
N GLY A 27 0.83 1.51 -51.83
CA GLY A 27 -0.36 0.74 -52.10
C GLY A 27 -0.96 1.18 -53.44
N GLY A 28 -0.96 0.30 -54.37
CA GLY A 28 -1.73 0.40 -55.63
C GLY A 28 -1.97 -1.00 -56.10
N ALA A 29 -3.22 -1.46 -55.97
CA ALA A 29 -3.66 -2.76 -56.45
C ALA A 29 -3.65 -2.75 -57.96
N THR A 30 -2.61 -3.27 -58.58
CA THR A 30 -2.58 -3.74 -59.97
C THR A 30 -2.20 -5.22 -59.93
N LEU A 31 -3.07 -6.05 -60.43
CA LEU A 31 -2.83 -7.47 -60.71
C LEU A 31 -1.63 -7.56 -61.69
N GLU A 32 -0.41 -7.46 -61.16
CA GLU A 32 0.77 -7.75 -61.94
C GLU A 32 0.98 -9.26 -62.04
N ARG A 33 1.21 -9.72 -63.26
CA ARG A 33 1.67 -11.07 -63.62
C ARG A 33 2.75 -11.50 -62.64
N ALA A 34 2.66 -12.75 -62.21
CA ALA A 34 3.70 -13.36 -61.37
C ALA A 34 5.08 -13.11 -62.00
N ARG A 35 5.82 -12.20 -61.37
CA ARG A 35 7.26 -11.99 -61.73
C ARG A 35 7.97 -13.28 -61.40
N ALA A 36 8.88 -13.69 -62.28
CA ALA A 36 9.77 -14.79 -61.98
C ALA A 36 10.47 -14.51 -60.65
N VAL A 37 10.29 -15.41 -59.68
CA VAL A 37 10.89 -15.26 -58.35
C VAL A 37 12.42 -15.50 -58.54
N ASP A 38 13.22 -14.52 -58.21
CA ASP A 38 14.64 -14.73 -58.06
C ASP A 38 14.90 -15.66 -56.86
N VAL A 39 15.08 -16.93 -57.19
CA VAL A 39 15.27 -17.99 -56.19
C VAL A 39 16.51 -17.75 -55.35
N VAL A 40 17.59 -17.22 -55.96
CA VAL A 40 18.86 -16.95 -55.28
C VAL A 40 18.66 -15.83 -54.26
N GLY A 41 18.11 -14.70 -54.68
CA GLY A 41 17.86 -13.57 -53.78
C GLY A 41 16.84 -13.92 -52.67
N LEU A 42 15.85 -14.77 -52.99
CA LEU A 42 14.89 -15.27 -52.00
C LEU A 42 15.59 -16.16 -50.96
N VAL A 43 16.47 -17.08 -51.39
CA VAL A 43 17.22 -17.97 -50.49
C VAL A 43 18.17 -17.17 -49.63
N GLU A 44 18.89 -16.19 -50.20
CA GLU A 44 19.78 -15.32 -49.44
C GLU A 44 19.04 -14.48 -48.40
N SER A 45 17.90 -13.89 -48.77
CA SER A 45 17.09 -13.10 -47.83
C SER A 45 16.52 -13.94 -46.71
N ARG A 46 16.32 -15.25 -46.89
CA ARG A 46 15.81 -16.20 -45.92
C ARG A 46 16.85 -17.16 -45.33
N ALA A 47 18.11 -16.97 -45.67
CA ALA A 47 19.21 -17.84 -45.24
C ALA A 47 19.26 -18.00 -43.71
N PHE A 48 18.94 -16.94 -42.94
CA PHE A 48 18.86 -17.00 -41.48
C PHE A 48 17.67 -17.89 -41.00
N GLU A 49 16.49 -17.75 -41.60
CA GLU A 49 15.33 -18.56 -41.29
C GLU A 49 15.57 -20.03 -41.63
N ILE A 50 16.12 -20.32 -42.81
CA ILE A 50 16.46 -21.66 -43.28
C ILE A 50 17.48 -22.32 -42.33
N ASN A 51 18.56 -21.63 -41.96
CA ASN A 51 19.54 -22.12 -41.01
C ASN A 51 18.93 -22.35 -39.63
N THR A 52 18.02 -21.47 -39.20
CA THR A 52 17.34 -21.61 -37.88
C THR A 52 16.43 -22.81 -37.87
N LEU A 53 15.67 -23.04 -38.98
CA LEU A 53 14.81 -24.22 -39.13
C LEU A 53 15.63 -25.49 -39.22
N GLN A 54 16.73 -25.49 -39.99
CA GLN A 54 17.62 -26.64 -40.10
C GLN A 54 18.24 -27.01 -38.76
N ARG A 55 18.74 -26.02 -38.00
CA ARG A 55 19.24 -26.23 -36.63
C ARG A 55 18.14 -26.74 -35.69
N ALA A 56 16.89 -26.29 -35.87
CA ALA A 56 15.75 -26.79 -35.10
C ALA A 56 15.43 -28.24 -35.43
N VAL A 57 15.48 -28.63 -36.71
CA VAL A 57 15.28 -30.01 -37.17
C VAL A 57 16.42 -30.92 -36.68
N ASP A 58 17.67 -30.48 -36.80
CA ASP A 58 18.85 -31.23 -36.34
C ASP A 58 18.82 -31.35 -34.80
N GLY A 59 18.42 -30.28 -34.10
CA GLY A 59 18.17 -30.30 -32.68
C GLY A 59 17.03 -31.24 -32.28
N ALA A 60 15.98 -31.34 -33.08
CA ALA A 60 14.88 -32.30 -32.86
C ALA A 60 15.31 -33.76 -33.07
N ARG A 61 16.15 -34.00 -34.10
CA ARG A 61 16.75 -35.32 -34.36
C ARG A 61 17.75 -35.72 -33.25
N ALA A 62 18.61 -34.81 -32.84
CA ALA A 62 19.53 -35.00 -31.72
C ALA A 62 18.84 -35.13 -30.34
N ALA A 63 17.61 -34.64 -30.22
CA ALA A 63 16.83 -34.66 -28.98
C ALA A 63 16.49 -36.06 -28.48
N GLY A 64 16.67 -37.12 -29.32
CA GLY A 64 16.57 -38.51 -28.90
C GLY A 64 17.55 -38.89 -27.76
N ASN A 65 18.73 -38.29 -27.76
CA ASN A 65 19.83 -38.58 -26.86
C ASN A 65 19.95 -37.64 -25.66
N THR A 66 19.17 -36.55 -25.62
CA THR A 66 19.22 -35.59 -24.52
C THR A 66 18.02 -35.75 -23.57
N ARG A 67 18.25 -35.57 -22.27
CA ARG A 67 17.15 -35.58 -21.28
C ARG A 67 16.15 -34.46 -21.54
N ALA A 68 14.87 -34.69 -21.25
CA ALA A 68 13.78 -33.75 -21.47
C ALA A 68 14.05 -32.38 -20.85
N PHE A 69 14.71 -32.29 -19.69
CA PHE A 69 15.05 -31.02 -19.06
C PHE A 69 16.18 -30.25 -19.77
N GLN A 70 17.09 -30.94 -20.49
CA GLN A 70 18.19 -30.31 -21.24
C GLN A 70 17.68 -29.59 -22.49
N THR A 71 16.55 -30.03 -23.03
CA THR A 71 15.88 -29.39 -24.18
C THR A 71 15.17 -28.07 -23.81
N LEU A 72 15.05 -27.78 -22.52
CA LEU A 72 14.40 -26.56 -22.04
C LEU A 72 15.33 -25.35 -22.03
N PRO A 73 14.81 -24.14 -22.30
CA PRO A 73 15.52 -22.87 -22.07
C PRO A 73 16.04 -22.80 -20.63
N ARG A 74 17.17 -22.11 -20.44
CA ARG A 74 17.87 -22.03 -19.14
C ARG A 74 16.97 -21.62 -17.98
N HIS A 75 16.04 -20.71 -18.20
CA HIS A 75 15.11 -20.21 -17.18
C HIS A 75 14.05 -21.24 -16.76
N LEU A 76 13.76 -22.25 -17.59
CA LEU A 76 12.80 -23.31 -17.27
C LEU A 76 13.47 -24.57 -16.69
N ARG A 77 14.80 -24.73 -16.85
CA ARG A 77 15.53 -25.93 -16.39
C ARG A 77 15.41 -26.13 -14.89
N ARG A 78 15.42 -25.08 -14.09
CA ARG A 78 15.29 -25.15 -12.62
C ARG A 78 13.99 -25.82 -12.16
N ARG A 79 12.89 -25.63 -12.90
CA ARG A 79 11.59 -26.25 -12.59
C ARG A 79 11.57 -27.73 -13.01
N ALA A 80 12.25 -28.07 -14.09
CA ALA A 80 12.33 -29.42 -14.63
C ALA A 80 13.26 -30.34 -13.77
N ALA A 81 14.26 -29.78 -13.12
CA ALA A 81 15.20 -30.52 -12.26
C ALA A 81 14.57 -31.11 -10.97
N SER A 82 13.28 -30.91 -10.73
CA SER A 82 12.60 -31.37 -9.51
C SER A 82 12.07 -32.81 -9.56
N HIS A 83 12.45 -33.61 -10.53
CA HIS A 83 11.95 -34.99 -10.75
C HIS A 83 10.41 -35.11 -10.76
N ASN A 84 9.72 -34.09 -11.26
CA ASN A 84 8.27 -34.08 -11.38
C ASN A 84 7.87 -33.73 -12.82
N ALA A 85 7.42 -34.74 -13.56
CA ALA A 85 7.01 -34.58 -14.95
C ALA A 85 5.89 -33.51 -15.16
N LYS A 86 5.07 -33.22 -14.15
CA LYS A 86 4.05 -32.19 -14.22
C LYS A 86 4.59 -30.75 -14.24
N ARG A 87 5.86 -30.54 -13.87
CA ARG A 87 6.54 -29.22 -13.90
C ARG A 87 7.19 -28.90 -15.23
N VAL A 88 7.19 -29.85 -16.15
CA VAL A 88 7.71 -29.70 -17.51
C VAL A 88 6.56 -29.31 -18.44
N PRO A 89 6.80 -28.53 -19.52
CA PRO A 89 5.80 -28.24 -20.54
C PRO A 89 5.07 -29.49 -21.03
N VAL A 90 3.79 -29.36 -21.37
CA VAL A 90 2.91 -30.51 -21.69
C VAL A 90 3.54 -31.44 -22.72
N ARG A 91 4.13 -30.86 -23.80
CA ARG A 91 4.79 -31.61 -24.89
C ARG A 91 5.96 -32.50 -24.45
N LEU A 92 6.56 -32.23 -23.29
CA LEU A 92 7.72 -32.98 -22.78
C LEU A 92 7.36 -33.88 -21.59
N ARG A 93 6.11 -33.89 -21.13
CA ARG A 93 5.70 -34.62 -19.90
C ARG A 93 5.82 -36.12 -20.02
N GLU A 94 5.40 -36.67 -21.13
CA GLU A 94 5.45 -38.12 -21.37
C GLU A 94 6.91 -38.60 -21.41
N ARG A 95 7.74 -37.88 -22.15
CA ARG A 95 9.16 -38.15 -22.23
C ARG A 95 9.86 -38.03 -20.88
N ALA A 96 9.60 -36.96 -20.12
CA ALA A 96 10.15 -36.81 -18.77
C ALA A 96 9.65 -37.89 -17.80
N ALA A 97 8.42 -38.34 -17.94
CA ALA A 97 7.89 -39.45 -17.13
C ALA A 97 8.54 -40.81 -17.50
N ALA A 98 8.81 -41.02 -18.79
CA ALA A 98 9.52 -42.21 -19.26
C ALA A 98 10.99 -42.25 -18.75
N GLU A 99 11.70 -41.12 -18.87
CA GLU A 99 13.07 -40.99 -18.35
C GLU A 99 13.15 -41.20 -16.83
N ILE A 100 12.16 -40.67 -16.07
CA ILE A 100 12.10 -40.90 -14.61
C ILE A 100 11.87 -42.38 -14.29
N ARG A 101 10.96 -43.04 -15.04
CA ARG A 101 10.71 -44.50 -14.87
C ARG A 101 11.94 -45.34 -15.20
N SER A 102 12.59 -45.04 -16.30
CA SER A 102 13.83 -45.72 -16.73
C SER A 102 14.94 -45.53 -15.70
N ALA A 103 15.14 -44.33 -15.16
CA ALA A 103 16.10 -44.05 -14.12
C ALA A 103 15.83 -44.80 -12.80
N VAL A 104 14.54 -44.97 -12.44
CA VAL A 104 14.13 -45.74 -11.26
C VAL A 104 14.39 -47.25 -11.44
N LEU A 105 14.14 -47.76 -12.65
CA LEU A 105 14.42 -49.15 -12.98
C LEU A 105 15.93 -49.44 -12.99
N SER A 106 16.73 -48.55 -13.58
CA SER A 106 18.21 -48.70 -13.63
C SER A 106 18.87 -48.60 -12.25
N ALA A 107 18.23 -47.91 -11.28
CA ALA A 107 18.71 -47.80 -9.91
C ALA A 107 18.34 -49.00 -9.00
N GLY A 108 17.97 -50.13 -9.57
CA GLY A 108 17.70 -51.39 -8.83
C GLY A 108 16.39 -51.40 -8.04
N GLY A 109 15.41 -50.60 -8.43
CA GLY A 109 14.02 -50.70 -7.92
C GLY A 109 13.78 -50.40 -6.44
N GLN A 110 14.81 -50.15 -5.66
CA GLN A 110 14.66 -49.82 -4.24
C GLN A 110 14.33 -48.33 -4.07
N GLY A 111 13.04 -48.06 -3.98
CA GLY A 111 12.40 -46.79 -4.02
C GLY A 111 12.63 -45.83 -2.87
N ALA A 112 13.80 -45.26 -2.75
CA ALA A 112 14.00 -44.06 -1.90
C ALA A 112 13.21 -42.83 -2.40
N ALA A 113 12.87 -42.78 -3.71
CA ALA A 113 12.07 -41.70 -4.28
C ALA A 113 10.56 -41.82 -4.02
N ALA A 114 10.04 -43.04 -3.85
CA ALA A 114 8.60 -43.27 -3.60
C ALA A 114 8.16 -42.87 -2.19
N THR A 115 9.02 -43.00 -1.20
CA THR A 115 8.71 -42.77 0.22
C THR A 115 8.57 -41.27 0.54
N ARG A 116 9.36 -40.38 -0.07
CA ARG A 116 9.23 -38.93 0.12
C ARG A 116 7.97 -38.35 -0.56
N SER A 117 7.62 -38.89 -1.73
CA SER A 117 6.42 -38.42 -2.47
C SER A 117 5.12 -38.77 -1.75
N ASN A 118 5.00 -39.95 -1.14
CA ASN A 118 3.78 -40.37 -0.47
C ASN A 118 3.49 -39.63 0.84
N ARG A 119 4.53 -39.29 1.61
CA ARG A 119 4.35 -38.52 2.86
C ARG A 119 3.86 -37.09 2.59
N TYR A 120 4.32 -36.45 1.52
CA TYR A 120 3.92 -35.12 1.12
C TYR A 120 2.53 -35.10 0.46
N ARG A 121 2.17 -36.14 -0.32
CA ARG A 121 0.84 -36.28 -0.96
C ARG A 121 -0.25 -36.60 0.05
N ARG A 122 0.00 -37.41 1.07
CA ARG A 122 -0.96 -37.72 2.15
C ARG A 122 -1.33 -36.51 3.00
N ARG A 123 -0.49 -35.47 3.04
CA ARG A 123 -0.72 -34.24 3.81
C ARG A 123 -1.36 -33.12 3.01
N ARG A 124 -1.52 -33.27 1.70
CA ARG A 124 -2.18 -32.24 0.88
C ARG A 124 -3.68 -32.48 0.89
N SER A 125 -4.43 -31.46 1.28
CA SER A 125 -5.86 -31.43 1.05
C SER A 125 -6.18 -31.52 -0.44
N ARG A 126 -7.24 -32.24 -0.78
CA ARG A 126 -7.72 -32.37 -2.16
C ARG A 126 -8.43 -31.09 -2.62
N THR A 127 -8.97 -30.31 -1.70
CA THR A 127 -9.72 -29.09 -1.96
C THR A 127 -8.91 -27.85 -1.63
N VAL A 128 -9.21 -26.74 -2.30
CA VAL A 128 -8.62 -25.41 -2.01
C VAL A 128 -8.96 -24.98 -0.59
N ARG A 129 -10.19 -25.25 -0.16
CA ARG A 129 -10.67 -24.95 1.19
C ARG A 129 -9.88 -25.71 2.26
N GLY A 130 -9.72 -27.02 2.09
CA GLY A 130 -8.94 -27.81 3.04
C GLY A 130 -7.44 -27.45 3.06
N GLU A 131 -6.87 -26.99 1.92
CA GLU A 131 -5.51 -26.45 1.92
C GLU A 131 -5.43 -25.12 2.67
N TYR A 132 -6.44 -24.27 2.55
CA TYR A 132 -6.57 -23.03 3.30
C TYR A 132 -6.67 -23.32 4.82
N GLU A 133 -7.60 -24.18 5.23
CA GLU A 133 -7.78 -24.58 6.63
C GLU A 133 -6.50 -25.16 7.23
N ARG A 134 -5.83 -26.04 6.50
CA ARG A 134 -4.54 -26.61 6.92
C ARG A 134 -3.46 -25.55 7.15
N ARG A 135 -3.46 -24.47 6.40
CA ARG A 135 -2.48 -23.39 6.53
C ARG A 135 -2.78 -22.44 7.67
N GLN A 136 -4.00 -22.44 8.21
CA GLN A 136 -4.38 -21.60 9.36
C GLN A 136 -3.73 -22.07 10.68
N VAL A 137 -3.19 -23.27 10.74
CA VAL A 137 -2.54 -23.79 11.96
C VAL A 137 -1.27 -22.99 12.26
N GLY A 138 -1.31 -22.25 13.37
CA GLY A 138 -0.19 -21.42 13.87
C GLY A 138 -0.03 -20.04 13.22
N ARG A 139 -0.75 -19.74 12.10
CA ARG A 139 -0.65 -18.45 11.40
C ARG A 139 -1.92 -18.17 10.62
N ARG A 140 -2.40 -16.96 10.69
CA ARG A 140 -3.53 -16.54 9.86
C ARG A 140 -3.08 -16.32 8.41
N TRP A 141 -3.77 -16.97 7.47
CA TRP A 141 -3.60 -16.75 6.04
C TRP A 141 -4.88 -16.16 5.45
N LEU A 142 -4.75 -15.25 4.49
CA LEU A 142 -5.89 -14.69 3.78
C LEU A 142 -6.45 -15.69 2.77
N GLU A 143 -7.72 -15.56 2.39
CA GLU A 143 -8.35 -16.50 1.43
C GLU A 143 -7.64 -16.54 0.08
N THR A 144 -7.12 -15.40 -0.36
CA THR A 144 -6.40 -15.26 -1.63
C THR A 144 -4.98 -15.81 -1.62
N HIS A 145 -4.50 -16.31 -0.48
CA HIS A 145 -3.10 -16.74 -0.31
C HIS A 145 -2.66 -17.81 -1.32
N VAL A 146 -3.57 -18.69 -1.76
CA VAL A 146 -3.27 -19.74 -2.76
C VAL A 146 -2.85 -19.12 -4.09
N TRP A 147 -3.43 -17.97 -4.45
CA TRP A 147 -3.05 -17.20 -5.62
C TRP A 147 -1.75 -16.43 -5.39
N HIS A 148 -1.64 -15.73 -4.26
CA HIS A 148 -0.49 -14.90 -3.91
C HIS A 148 0.79 -15.70 -3.71
N ALA A 149 0.75 -16.81 -2.99
CA ALA A 149 1.92 -17.64 -2.71
C ALA A 149 2.64 -18.19 -3.97
N LYS A 150 1.96 -18.20 -5.12
CA LYS A 150 2.55 -18.61 -6.40
C LYS A 150 3.22 -17.47 -7.16
N ARG A 151 2.89 -16.23 -6.84
CA ARG A 151 3.21 -15.03 -7.64
C ARG A 151 3.93 -13.95 -6.87
N MET A 152 3.87 -14.01 -5.52
CA MET A 152 4.38 -12.98 -4.63
C MET A 152 5.28 -13.58 -3.55
N HIS A 153 6.16 -12.76 -3.01
CA HIS A 153 6.87 -13.04 -1.77
C HIS A 153 5.89 -12.82 -0.62
N MET A 154 5.74 -13.83 0.22
CA MET A 154 4.88 -13.77 1.40
C MET A 154 5.74 -13.47 2.63
N ALA A 155 5.28 -12.58 3.48
CA ALA A 155 5.90 -12.24 4.77
C ALA A 155 4.88 -12.31 5.90
N GLU A 156 5.35 -12.69 7.07
CA GLU A 156 4.54 -12.60 8.28
C GLU A 156 4.60 -11.20 8.85
N ARG A 157 3.43 -10.57 8.97
CA ARG A 157 3.25 -9.25 9.55
C ARG A 157 2.02 -9.29 10.45
N TRP A 158 2.15 -8.78 11.67
CA TRP A 158 1.02 -8.67 12.61
C TRP A 158 0.25 -9.99 12.84
N GLY A 159 0.98 -11.13 12.84
CA GLY A 159 0.38 -12.46 12.98
C GLY A 159 -0.37 -12.98 11.72
N VAL A 160 -0.28 -12.26 10.61
CA VAL A 160 -0.92 -12.62 9.32
C VAL A 160 0.14 -12.80 8.24
N MET A 161 -0.05 -13.79 7.37
CA MET A 161 0.78 -13.97 6.18
C MET A 161 0.27 -13.09 5.05
N VAL A 162 0.95 -11.98 4.81
CA VAL A 162 0.59 -11.00 3.77
C VAL A 162 1.50 -11.11 2.53
N ALA A 163 0.96 -10.69 1.39
CA ALA A 163 1.75 -10.53 0.18
C ALA A 163 2.65 -9.28 0.32
N GLU A 164 3.95 -9.49 0.42
CA GLU A 164 4.93 -8.42 0.65
C GLU A 164 5.27 -7.68 -0.66
N SER A 165 5.60 -8.42 -1.70
CA SER A 165 5.96 -7.87 -3.01
C SER A 165 5.82 -8.91 -4.12
N PRO A 166 5.55 -8.53 -5.38
CA PRO A 166 5.58 -9.43 -6.52
C PRO A 166 6.96 -10.05 -6.73
N THR A 167 6.99 -11.24 -7.34
CA THR A 167 8.24 -11.87 -7.76
C THR A 167 8.90 -11.11 -8.91
N GLU A 168 8.11 -10.42 -9.72
CA GLU A 168 8.58 -9.54 -10.79
C GLU A 168 8.72 -8.11 -10.26
N ARG A 169 9.96 -7.67 -10.08
CA ARG A 169 10.25 -6.32 -9.62
C ARG A 169 10.18 -5.34 -10.78
N SER A 170 9.17 -4.48 -10.80
CA SER A 170 9.05 -3.42 -11.79
C SER A 170 8.35 -2.20 -11.19
N HIS A 171 9.11 -1.32 -10.53
CA HIS A 171 8.58 -0.08 -9.94
C HIS A 171 7.89 0.83 -10.97
N ARG A 172 8.45 0.95 -12.18
CA ARG A 172 7.82 1.74 -13.26
C ARG A 172 6.49 1.18 -13.72
N ALA A 173 6.38 -0.14 -13.83
CA ALA A 173 5.12 -0.75 -14.22
C ALA A 173 4.08 -0.66 -13.10
N ALA A 174 4.52 -0.70 -11.84
CA ALA A 174 3.67 -0.44 -10.68
C ALA A 174 3.14 1.01 -10.73
N TYR A 175 4.02 2.00 -10.86
CA TYR A 175 3.65 3.41 -10.97
C TYR A 175 2.67 3.67 -12.13
N ARG A 176 2.94 3.13 -13.33
CA ARG A 176 2.01 3.26 -14.46
C ARG A 176 0.66 2.63 -14.18
N ALA A 177 0.64 1.48 -13.51
CA ALA A 177 -0.63 0.85 -13.15
C ALA A 177 -1.43 1.69 -12.13
N ALA A 178 -0.77 2.36 -11.18
CA ALA A 178 -1.43 3.29 -10.27
C ALA A 178 -2.00 4.53 -11.00
N ARG A 179 -1.23 5.10 -11.92
CA ARG A 179 -1.59 6.33 -12.62
C ARG A 179 -2.61 6.12 -13.73
N GLU A 180 -2.45 5.08 -14.53
CA GLU A 180 -3.19 4.89 -15.80
C GLU A 180 -4.23 3.77 -15.74
N LYS A 181 -4.13 2.88 -14.74
CA LYS A 181 -4.96 1.67 -14.61
C LYS A 181 -5.50 1.53 -13.21
N THR A 182 -5.45 0.31 -12.68
CA THR A 182 -5.93 0.00 -11.32
C THR A 182 -5.02 -1.02 -10.67
N PHE A 183 -4.73 -0.80 -9.42
CA PHE A 183 -4.21 -1.81 -8.51
C PHE A 183 -5.33 -2.48 -7.73
N VAL A 184 -5.08 -3.73 -7.33
CA VAL A 184 -5.87 -4.42 -6.33
C VAL A 184 -4.96 -5.03 -5.27
N GLN A 185 -5.31 -4.84 -4.01
CA GLN A 185 -4.67 -5.48 -2.87
C GLN A 185 -5.70 -6.17 -1.99
N ASP A 186 -5.36 -7.37 -1.51
CA ASP A 186 -6.11 -8.01 -0.44
C ASP A 186 -5.71 -7.37 0.90
N VAL A 187 -6.63 -6.62 1.46
CA VAL A 187 -6.49 -5.91 2.74
C VAL A 187 -7.33 -6.54 3.85
N SER A 188 -7.71 -7.82 3.69
CA SER A 188 -8.43 -8.59 4.71
C SER A 188 -7.61 -8.82 6.00
N PHE A 189 -6.37 -8.34 6.04
CA PHE A 189 -5.56 -8.31 7.26
C PHE A 189 -5.92 -7.14 8.19
N PHE A 190 -6.64 -6.12 7.71
CA PHE A 190 -7.22 -5.10 8.58
C PHE A 190 -8.21 -5.73 9.54
N ARG A 191 -8.29 -5.19 10.75
CA ARG A 191 -9.26 -5.63 11.76
C ARG A 191 -10.53 -4.81 11.62
N THR A 192 -11.66 -5.47 11.74
CA THR A 192 -12.97 -4.82 11.79
C THR A 192 -13.65 -5.18 13.11
N LEU A 193 -13.86 -4.18 13.94
CA LEU A 193 -14.59 -4.32 15.19
C LEU A 193 -16.04 -3.89 14.95
N GLU A 194 -16.98 -4.72 15.35
CA GLU A 194 -18.39 -4.39 15.41
C GLU A 194 -18.68 -3.80 16.78
N VAL A 195 -19.13 -2.55 16.81
CA VAL A 195 -19.45 -1.80 18.02
C VAL A 195 -20.97 -1.58 18.04
N ALA A 196 -21.67 -2.14 19.00
CA ALA A 196 -23.13 -2.12 19.05
C ALA A 196 -23.63 -1.65 20.41
N GLY A 197 -24.60 -0.71 20.42
CA GLY A 197 -25.15 -0.13 21.65
C GLY A 197 -26.13 0.99 21.35
N ALA A 198 -26.54 1.71 22.39
CA ALA A 198 -27.29 2.93 22.20
C ALA A 198 -26.45 3.94 21.43
N ALA A 199 -27.04 4.65 20.45
CA ALA A 199 -26.30 5.58 19.60
C ALA A 199 -25.45 6.58 20.40
N ASP A 200 -26.04 7.15 21.44
CA ASP A 200 -25.35 8.13 22.31
C ASP A 200 -24.21 7.51 23.11
N ALA A 201 -24.35 6.26 23.54
CA ALA A 201 -23.30 5.53 24.26
C ALA A 201 -22.11 5.23 23.33
N VAL A 202 -22.36 4.79 22.09
CA VAL A 202 -21.32 4.54 21.10
C VAL A 202 -20.59 5.84 20.72
N VAL A 203 -21.33 6.94 20.52
CA VAL A 203 -20.76 8.25 20.23
C VAL A 203 -19.94 8.77 21.42
N ALA A 204 -20.43 8.60 22.65
CA ALA A 204 -19.71 9.01 23.85
C ALA A 204 -18.40 8.23 24.04
N LEU A 205 -18.42 6.91 23.79
CA LEU A 205 -17.23 6.07 23.79
C LEU A 205 -16.22 6.59 22.79
N LEU A 206 -16.62 6.80 21.52
CA LEU A 206 -15.72 7.27 20.48
C LEU A 206 -15.16 8.66 20.75
N ARG A 207 -15.95 9.61 21.26
CA ARG A 207 -15.48 10.96 21.60
C ARG A 207 -14.38 10.98 22.65
N ARG A 208 -14.34 9.99 23.54
CA ARG A 208 -13.25 9.86 24.52
C ARG A 208 -11.96 9.38 23.90
N HIS A 209 -12.06 8.65 22.78
CA HIS A 209 -10.93 8.03 22.10
C HIS A 209 -10.55 8.68 20.77
N ALA A 210 -11.38 9.52 20.19
CA ALA A 210 -11.13 10.19 18.92
C ALA A 210 -10.52 11.57 19.12
N ALA A 211 -9.83 12.08 18.08
CA ALA A 211 -9.37 13.46 18.06
C ALA A 211 -10.57 14.43 18.08
N PRO A 212 -10.45 15.59 18.77
CA PRO A 212 -11.45 16.65 18.66
C PRO A 212 -11.62 17.08 17.21
N GLY A 213 -12.88 17.12 16.75
CA GLY A 213 -13.21 17.47 15.36
C GLY A 213 -13.44 16.29 14.44
N ASP A 214 -13.04 15.05 14.83
CA ASP A 214 -13.35 13.85 14.06
C ASP A 214 -14.87 13.58 14.01
N ALA A 215 -15.36 13.12 12.85
CA ALA A 215 -16.79 12.88 12.62
C ALA A 215 -17.25 11.55 13.24
N VAL A 216 -17.52 11.55 14.54
CA VAL A 216 -17.96 10.33 15.29
C VAL A 216 -19.48 10.13 15.28
N ALA A 217 -20.26 11.14 14.89
CA ALA A 217 -21.73 11.05 14.88
C ALA A 217 -22.25 10.01 13.86
N PRO A 218 -23.41 9.40 14.10
CA PRO A 218 -24.03 8.51 13.14
C PRO A 218 -24.25 9.19 11.80
N GLY A 219 -23.60 8.66 10.76
CA GLY A 219 -23.66 9.20 9.40
C GLY A 219 -23.87 8.08 8.38
N ARG A 220 -23.99 8.46 7.12
CA ARG A 220 -24.13 7.54 5.98
C ARG A 220 -22.82 7.32 5.22
N MET A 221 -21.81 8.10 5.55
CA MET A 221 -20.48 8.02 4.97
C MET A 221 -19.52 7.30 5.91
N ALA A 222 -18.50 6.69 5.36
CA ALA A 222 -17.38 6.20 6.14
C ALA A 222 -16.54 7.40 6.60
N ALA A 223 -16.28 7.51 7.90
CA ALA A 223 -15.55 8.62 8.51
C ALA A 223 -14.15 8.17 8.96
N PRO A 224 -13.07 8.85 8.53
CA PRO A 224 -11.76 8.62 9.09
C PRO A 224 -11.68 9.19 10.51
N LEU A 225 -11.01 8.47 11.41
CA LEU A 225 -10.79 8.82 12.80
C LEU A 225 -9.31 8.64 13.15
N THR A 226 -8.83 9.42 14.12
CA THR A 226 -7.54 9.15 14.78
C THR A 226 -7.80 8.78 16.23
N LEU A 227 -7.41 7.55 16.61
CA LEU A 227 -7.67 7.01 17.93
C LEU A 227 -6.54 7.30 18.91
N TYR A 228 -6.93 7.59 20.13
CA TYR A 228 -6.07 7.86 21.29
C TYR A 228 -6.52 7.00 22.47
N ARG A 229 -5.67 6.91 23.49
CA ARG A 229 -6.11 6.40 24.79
C ARG A 229 -7.14 7.33 25.42
N ALA A 230 -8.06 6.78 26.21
CA ALA A 230 -9.18 7.51 26.78
C ALA A 230 -8.75 8.82 27.47
N GLY A 231 -9.22 9.95 26.95
CA GLY A 231 -8.97 11.28 27.51
C GLY A 231 -7.51 11.76 27.47
N GLN A 232 -6.61 11.09 26.75
CA GLN A 232 -5.19 11.45 26.70
C GLN A 232 -4.79 12.25 25.43
N PHE A 233 -5.74 12.70 24.66
CA PHE A 233 -5.45 13.58 23.52
C PHE A 233 -4.66 14.82 23.99
N PRO A 234 -3.59 15.24 23.29
CA PRO A 234 -3.04 14.76 22.02
C PRO A 234 -1.96 13.67 22.17
N PHE A 235 -1.69 13.23 23.38
CA PHE A 235 -0.72 12.19 23.69
C PHE A 235 -1.29 10.79 23.48
N ALA A 236 -0.44 9.78 23.59
CA ALA A 236 -0.84 8.37 23.52
C ALA A 236 -1.70 8.03 22.30
N CYS A 237 -1.32 8.54 21.13
CA CYS A 237 -1.93 8.21 19.87
C CYS A 237 -1.80 6.71 19.58
N LEU A 238 -2.91 6.03 19.32
CA LEU A 238 -2.94 4.64 18.92
C LEU A 238 -2.76 4.49 17.40
N GLY A 239 -3.48 5.29 16.62
CA GLY A 239 -3.38 5.28 15.16
C GLY A 239 -4.69 5.55 14.44
N PRO A 240 -4.68 5.45 13.08
CA PRO A 240 -5.83 5.75 12.25
C PRO A 240 -6.87 4.63 12.25
N ALA A 241 -8.14 5.00 12.13
CA ALA A 241 -9.28 4.11 11.99
C ALA A 241 -10.28 4.67 10.97
N VAL A 242 -11.21 3.83 10.51
CA VAL A 242 -12.35 4.26 9.68
C VAL A 242 -13.61 3.73 10.31
N ALA A 243 -14.55 4.62 10.65
CA ALA A 243 -15.86 4.29 11.19
C ALA A 243 -16.90 4.20 10.05
N LEU A 244 -17.72 3.16 10.09
CA LEU A 244 -18.83 2.95 9.17
C LEU A 244 -20.06 2.57 9.95
N TRP A 245 -21.07 3.44 9.98
CA TRP A 245 -22.33 3.17 10.65
C TRP A 245 -23.25 2.29 9.78
N LYS A 246 -23.85 1.28 10.40
CA LYS A 246 -24.92 0.50 9.78
C LYS A 246 -26.10 1.42 9.45
N PRO A 247 -26.70 1.28 8.24
CA PRO A 247 -27.92 2.01 7.90
C PRO A 247 -28.99 1.85 9.00
N PRO A 248 -29.78 2.90 9.31
CA PRO A 248 -30.86 2.77 10.28
C PRO A 248 -31.89 1.75 9.79
N VAL A 249 -32.23 0.81 10.63
CA VAL A 249 -33.39 -0.06 10.41
C VAL A 249 -34.65 0.73 10.76
N SER A 250 -35.73 0.58 10.00
CA SER A 250 -36.97 1.32 10.11
C SER A 250 -37.74 1.13 11.45
N ASP A 251 -37.23 0.27 12.33
CA ASP A 251 -37.88 -0.15 13.58
C ASP A 251 -37.69 0.79 14.78
N GLY A 252 -37.32 2.05 14.60
CA GLY A 252 -37.19 3.00 15.70
C GLY A 252 -36.23 2.57 16.82
N GLY A 253 -35.38 1.55 16.57
CA GLY A 253 -34.51 0.93 17.56
C GLY A 253 -33.45 1.90 18.06
N ARG A 254 -33.40 2.08 19.39
CA ARG A 254 -32.34 2.85 20.08
C ARG A 254 -30.96 2.24 19.92
N LYS A 255 -30.85 0.95 19.57
CA LYS A 255 -29.59 0.23 19.38
C LYS A 255 -29.06 0.46 17.95
N ARG A 256 -27.83 0.96 17.84
CA ARG A 256 -27.13 1.19 16.57
C ARG A 256 -25.87 0.35 16.53
N THR A 257 -25.47 -0.04 15.35
CA THR A 257 -24.25 -0.81 15.09
C THR A 257 -23.30 -0.04 14.17
N MET A 258 -22.03 -0.11 14.45
CA MET A 258 -20.97 0.52 13.67
C MET A 258 -19.83 -0.47 13.46
N TRP A 259 -19.21 -0.45 12.30
CA TRP A 259 -17.93 -1.08 12.06
C TRP A 259 -16.80 -0.08 12.23
N LEU A 260 -15.85 -0.41 13.08
CA LEU A 260 -14.60 0.32 13.24
C LEU A 260 -13.48 -0.48 12.59
N ARG A 261 -12.98 0.00 11.47
CA ARG A 261 -11.91 -0.64 10.71
C ARG A 261 -10.58 -0.04 11.09
N ILE A 262 -9.65 -0.89 11.58
CA ILE A 262 -8.37 -0.50 12.15
C ILE A 262 -7.21 -1.29 11.53
N HIS A 263 -6.03 -0.68 11.51
CA HIS A 263 -4.83 -1.36 11.03
C HIS A 263 -4.35 -2.38 12.09
N PRO A 264 -3.89 -3.59 11.70
CA PRO A 264 -3.54 -4.65 12.65
C PRO A 264 -2.36 -4.29 13.58
N ALA A 265 -1.53 -3.32 13.21
CA ALA A 265 -0.37 -2.92 14.01
C ALA A 265 -0.72 -2.31 15.38
N HIS A 266 -1.91 -1.71 15.52
CA HIS A 266 -2.40 -1.14 16.79
C HIS A 266 -3.69 -1.80 17.27
N ALA A 267 -4.18 -2.82 16.58
CA ALA A 267 -5.48 -3.42 16.87
C ALA A 267 -5.58 -4.00 18.29
N ALA A 268 -4.52 -4.59 18.82
CA ALA A 268 -4.53 -5.13 20.17
C ALA A 268 -4.73 -4.03 21.21
N ALA A 269 -4.00 -2.92 21.08
CA ALA A 269 -4.13 -1.78 21.98
C ALA A 269 -5.53 -1.12 21.89
N VAL A 270 -6.09 -1.00 20.68
CA VAL A 270 -7.43 -0.44 20.49
C VAL A 270 -8.51 -1.35 21.13
N VAL A 271 -8.41 -2.67 20.95
CA VAL A 271 -9.37 -3.62 21.55
C VAL A 271 -9.29 -3.56 23.08
N GLU A 272 -8.10 -3.48 23.65
CA GLU A 272 -7.87 -3.36 25.10
C GLU A 272 -8.48 -2.06 25.65
N GLU A 273 -8.17 -0.91 25.03
CA GLU A 273 -8.64 0.41 25.47
C GLU A 273 -10.17 0.56 25.35
N LEU A 274 -10.73 0.19 24.19
CA LEU A 274 -12.18 0.25 24.00
C LEU A 274 -12.93 -0.75 24.90
N GLY A 275 -12.33 -1.94 25.15
CA GLY A 275 -12.90 -2.95 26.03
C GLY A 275 -12.95 -2.50 27.49
N ALA A 276 -11.91 -1.81 27.97
CA ALA A 276 -11.87 -1.26 29.32
C ALA A 276 -12.92 -0.16 29.56
N ASP A 277 -13.32 0.55 28.52
CA ASP A 277 -14.22 1.71 28.58
C ASP A 277 -15.64 1.44 28.03
N SER A 278 -15.99 0.18 27.78
CA SER A 278 -17.18 -0.25 27.02
C SER A 278 -18.49 -0.23 27.77
N ALA A 279 -18.70 0.61 28.79
CA ALA A 279 -19.93 0.65 29.58
C ALA A 279 -21.21 0.77 28.71
N GLY A 280 -21.99 -0.33 28.62
CA GLY A 280 -23.24 -0.38 27.84
C GLY A 280 -23.06 -0.53 26.32
N VAL A 281 -21.84 -0.83 25.83
CA VAL A 281 -21.51 -1.06 24.42
C VAL A 281 -20.91 -2.44 24.25
N GLU A 282 -21.42 -3.21 23.29
CA GLU A 282 -20.88 -4.52 22.92
C GLU A 282 -19.83 -4.35 21.81
N ILE A 283 -18.66 -4.95 21.98
CA ILE A 283 -17.56 -4.91 21.00
C ILE A 283 -17.20 -6.32 20.57
N ALA A 284 -17.31 -6.62 19.29
CA ALA A 284 -16.99 -7.92 18.71
C ALA A 284 -15.97 -7.78 17.57
N ASP A 285 -14.95 -8.65 17.52
CA ASP A 285 -14.02 -8.72 16.40
C ASP A 285 -14.56 -9.63 15.29
N ILE A 286 -15.03 -9.04 14.21
CA ILE A 286 -15.60 -9.72 13.04
C ILE A 286 -14.59 -9.86 11.88
N SER A 287 -13.32 -9.58 12.11
CA SER A 287 -12.26 -9.57 11.08
C SER A 287 -12.10 -10.90 10.34
N THR A 288 -12.51 -12.00 10.95
CA THR A 288 -12.43 -13.34 10.35
C THR A 288 -13.64 -13.70 9.50
N GLU A 289 -14.69 -12.91 9.57
CA GLU A 289 -15.96 -13.14 8.86
C GLU A 289 -16.05 -12.35 7.55
N LEU A 290 -15.19 -11.37 7.39
CA LEU A 290 -15.16 -10.49 6.24
C LEU A 290 -13.88 -10.67 5.42
N VAL A 291 -14.00 -10.38 4.13
CA VAL A 291 -12.87 -10.16 3.21
C VAL A 291 -12.93 -8.74 2.69
N SER A 292 -11.78 -8.13 2.46
CA SER A 292 -11.72 -6.77 1.94
C SER A 292 -10.60 -6.59 0.91
N PHE A 293 -10.92 -5.85 -0.16
CA PHE A 293 -10.01 -5.54 -1.24
C PHE A 293 -9.94 -4.03 -1.42
N GLU A 294 -8.75 -3.53 -1.63
CA GLU A 294 -8.51 -2.12 -1.95
C GLU A 294 -8.15 -2.01 -3.43
N LEU A 295 -8.90 -1.20 -4.15
CA LEU A 295 -8.65 -0.86 -5.55
C LEU A 295 -8.20 0.59 -5.61
N LEU A 296 -7.01 0.85 -6.15
CA LEU A 296 -6.46 2.20 -6.29
C LEU A 296 -6.09 2.49 -7.74
N GLY A 297 -6.26 3.73 -8.16
CA GLY A 297 -5.85 4.22 -9.47
C GLY A 297 -7.00 4.74 -10.33
N ALA A 298 -6.66 5.42 -11.41
CA ALA A 298 -7.60 6.15 -12.26
C ALA A 298 -8.79 5.32 -12.78
N GLN A 299 -8.56 4.06 -13.14
CA GLN A 299 -9.63 3.20 -13.67
C GLN A 299 -10.32 2.33 -12.60
N SER A 300 -10.13 2.61 -11.30
CA SER A 300 -10.68 1.76 -10.24
C SER A 300 -12.21 1.70 -10.25
N THR A 301 -12.91 2.81 -10.52
CA THR A 301 -14.37 2.84 -10.66
C THR A 301 -14.84 1.98 -11.83
N ARG A 302 -14.14 2.03 -12.95
CA ARG A 302 -14.46 1.23 -14.14
C ARG A 302 -14.27 -0.27 -13.89
N VAL A 303 -13.19 -0.66 -13.22
CA VAL A 303 -12.95 -2.06 -12.81
C VAL A 303 -14.00 -2.51 -11.80
N LEU A 304 -14.34 -1.65 -10.84
CA LEU A 304 -15.40 -1.91 -9.86
C LEU A 304 -16.75 -2.18 -10.58
N ALA A 305 -17.13 -1.31 -11.51
CA ALA A 305 -18.37 -1.44 -12.27
C ALA A 305 -18.38 -2.69 -13.16
N ALA A 306 -17.24 -3.07 -13.73
CA ALA A 306 -17.13 -4.30 -14.53
C ALA A 306 -17.36 -5.56 -13.68
N VAL A 307 -16.97 -5.54 -12.40
CA VAL A 307 -17.08 -6.69 -11.49
C VAL A 307 -18.40 -6.69 -10.71
N LEU A 308 -18.80 -5.54 -10.17
CA LEU A 308 -19.97 -5.41 -9.30
C LEU A 308 -21.23 -4.94 -10.03
N GLY A 309 -21.12 -4.51 -11.28
CA GLY A 309 -22.25 -4.02 -12.06
C GLY A 309 -23.26 -5.09 -12.48
N ASP A 310 -22.92 -6.37 -12.28
CA ASP A 310 -23.86 -7.50 -12.45
C ASP A 310 -24.70 -7.67 -11.16
N SER A 311 -25.55 -6.70 -10.92
CA SER A 311 -26.43 -6.72 -9.76
C SER A 311 -27.52 -7.78 -9.88
N ALA A 312 -27.82 -8.46 -8.80
CA ALA A 312 -28.96 -9.37 -8.68
C ALA A 312 -30.30 -8.60 -8.76
N ASP A 313 -30.29 -7.34 -8.35
CA ASP A 313 -31.38 -6.39 -8.52
C ASP A 313 -30.87 -5.15 -9.28
N PRO A 314 -31.08 -5.09 -10.59
CA PRO A 314 -30.67 -3.96 -11.42
C PRO A 314 -31.34 -2.63 -11.09
N ALA A 315 -32.52 -2.66 -10.46
CA ALA A 315 -33.29 -1.49 -10.06
C ALA A 315 -32.85 -0.96 -8.68
N ALA A 316 -32.02 -1.72 -7.94
CA ALA A 316 -31.49 -1.24 -6.67
C ALA A 316 -30.67 0.04 -6.87
N CYS A 317 -30.89 1.03 -6.01
CA CYS A 317 -30.26 2.34 -6.08
C CYS A 317 -28.72 2.28 -6.20
N GLY A 318 -28.07 1.37 -5.50
CA GLY A 318 -26.62 1.19 -5.55
C GLY A 318 -26.14 0.69 -6.91
N ALA A 319 -26.90 -0.17 -7.60
CA ALA A 319 -26.57 -0.69 -8.92
C ALA A 319 -26.72 0.37 -10.00
N GLU A 320 -27.77 1.17 -9.94
CA GLU A 320 -27.97 2.31 -10.84
C GLU A 320 -26.88 3.35 -10.67
N THR A 321 -26.59 3.74 -9.42
CA THR A 321 -25.50 4.67 -9.11
C THR A 321 -24.16 4.17 -9.64
N LEU A 322 -23.82 2.91 -9.42
CA LEU A 322 -22.56 2.33 -9.90
C LEU A 322 -22.45 2.39 -11.44
N ARG A 323 -23.55 2.16 -12.14
CA ARG A 323 -23.58 2.27 -13.62
C ARG A 323 -23.37 3.71 -14.09
N CYS A 324 -23.95 4.69 -13.40
CA CYS A 324 -23.76 6.10 -13.72
C CYS A 324 -22.31 6.54 -13.49
N ILE A 325 -21.72 6.24 -12.33
CA ILE A 325 -20.35 6.65 -12.02
C ILE A 325 -19.28 5.87 -12.78
N ALA A 326 -19.63 4.74 -13.41
CA ALA A 326 -18.70 3.97 -14.24
C ALA A 326 -18.13 4.75 -15.43
N GLY A 327 -18.84 5.80 -15.88
CA GLY A 327 -18.39 6.73 -16.91
C GLY A 327 -17.42 7.81 -16.44
N THR A 328 -17.13 7.93 -15.13
CA THR A 328 -16.18 8.92 -14.62
C THR A 328 -14.74 8.55 -14.97
N ASP A 329 -13.96 9.50 -15.42
CA ASP A 329 -12.56 9.29 -15.81
C ASP A 329 -11.65 8.95 -14.61
N SER A 330 -11.99 9.44 -13.43
CA SER A 330 -11.20 9.24 -12.22
C SER A 330 -12.09 9.14 -10.98
N PRO A 331 -11.80 8.23 -10.05
CA PRO A 331 -12.48 8.18 -8.77
C PRO A 331 -12.29 9.46 -7.92
N ALA A 332 -11.29 10.28 -8.21
CA ALA A 332 -11.05 11.56 -7.52
C ALA A 332 -12.19 12.57 -7.69
N ALA A 333 -13.01 12.42 -8.74
CA ALA A 333 -14.20 13.26 -8.97
C ALA A 333 -15.36 12.96 -8.00
N LEU A 334 -15.28 11.84 -7.27
CA LEU A 334 -16.32 11.41 -6.36
C LEU A 334 -15.98 11.76 -4.91
N GLY A 335 -16.97 12.13 -4.10
CA GLY A 335 -16.79 12.42 -2.68
C GLY A 335 -16.21 11.24 -1.90
N GLU A 336 -15.27 11.53 -1.01
CA GLU A 336 -14.64 10.50 -0.16
C GLU A 336 -15.62 10.00 0.92
N GLY A 337 -15.41 8.75 1.37
CA GLY A 337 -16.24 8.13 2.38
C GLY A 337 -17.62 7.67 1.89
N CYS A 338 -18.02 7.94 0.65
CA CYS A 338 -19.30 7.48 0.12
C CYS A 338 -19.37 5.96 0.05
N VAL A 339 -20.53 5.40 0.35
CA VAL A 339 -20.76 3.97 0.51
C VAL A 339 -21.80 3.48 -0.50
N LEU A 340 -21.46 2.44 -1.26
CA LEU A 340 -22.37 1.71 -2.13
C LEU A 340 -22.65 0.35 -1.53
N ALA A 341 -23.90 0.06 -1.25
CA ALA A 341 -24.36 -1.26 -0.81
C ALA A 341 -25.00 -1.99 -2.00
N LEU A 342 -24.53 -3.19 -2.32
CA LEU A 342 -24.87 -3.94 -3.52
C LEU A 342 -25.16 -5.41 -3.18
N ARG A 343 -26.07 -6.02 -3.90
CA ARG A 343 -26.19 -7.47 -4.06
C ARG A 343 -25.83 -7.86 -5.48
N ILE A 344 -24.78 -8.62 -5.65
CA ILE A 344 -24.28 -9.02 -6.96
C ILE A 344 -24.50 -10.51 -7.20
N ASN A 345 -24.57 -10.90 -8.46
CA ASN A 345 -24.52 -12.29 -8.84
C ASN A 345 -23.14 -12.90 -8.56
N ASP A 346 -23.05 -14.22 -8.46
CA ASP A 346 -21.76 -14.91 -8.26
C ASP A 346 -20.77 -14.51 -9.37
N PRO A 347 -19.65 -13.84 -9.04
CA PRO A 347 -18.69 -13.37 -10.05
C PRO A 347 -18.15 -14.48 -10.94
N ARG A 348 -18.15 -15.73 -10.44
CA ARG A 348 -17.65 -16.90 -11.17
C ARG A 348 -18.52 -17.29 -12.37
N LEU A 349 -19.78 -16.86 -12.43
CA LEU A 349 -20.67 -17.15 -13.56
C LEU A 349 -20.10 -16.57 -14.86
N ARG A 350 -19.41 -15.44 -14.80
CA ARG A 350 -18.85 -14.72 -15.96
C ARG A 350 -17.37 -14.98 -16.22
N PHE A 351 -16.73 -15.96 -15.56
CA PHE A 351 -15.31 -16.24 -15.80
C PHE A 351 -15.04 -16.92 -17.14
N PRO A 352 -13.94 -16.55 -17.85
CA PRO A 352 -13.07 -15.39 -17.69
C PRO A 352 -13.72 -14.13 -18.25
N GLN A 353 -13.76 -13.07 -17.45
CA GLN A 353 -14.30 -11.79 -17.85
C GLN A 353 -13.15 -10.82 -18.13
N GLY A 354 -13.10 -10.24 -19.33
CA GLY A 354 -12.22 -9.12 -19.64
C GLY A 354 -12.83 -7.79 -19.18
N LEU A 355 -12.06 -6.71 -19.22
CA LEU A 355 -12.56 -5.36 -19.04
C LEU A 355 -13.48 -5.03 -20.25
N ARG A 356 -14.77 -5.29 -20.12
CA ARG A 356 -15.76 -4.74 -21.04
C ARG A 356 -15.94 -3.28 -20.65
N ALA A 357 -15.75 -2.38 -21.60
CA ALA A 357 -16.20 -1.01 -21.40
C ALA A 357 -17.71 -1.09 -21.07
N PRO A 358 -18.16 -0.61 -19.89
CA PRO A 358 -19.59 -0.48 -19.70
C PRO A 358 -20.11 0.39 -20.84
N ALA A 359 -21.19 -0.03 -21.49
CA ALA A 359 -21.88 0.86 -22.40
C ALA A 359 -22.18 2.15 -21.61
N PRO A 360 -22.11 3.33 -22.23
CA PRO A 360 -22.51 4.57 -21.60
C PRO A 360 -24.00 4.44 -21.23
N LEU A 361 -24.26 4.10 -19.98
CA LEU A 361 -25.60 3.78 -19.49
C LEU A 361 -26.28 4.99 -18.87
N CYS A 362 -25.57 6.11 -18.78
CA CYS A 362 -26.05 7.37 -18.24
C CYS A 362 -25.84 8.50 -19.25
N THR A 363 -26.85 9.37 -19.37
CA THR A 363 -26.66 10.67 -19.97
C THR A 363 -25.82 11.56 -19.05
N THR A 364 -25.17 12.59 -19.60
CA THR A 364 -24.43 13.60 -18.82
C THR A 364 -25.29 14.17 -17.69
N ASP A 365 -26.59 14.44 -17.95
CA ASP A 365 -27.53 14.99 -16.98
C ASP A 365 -27.80 14.04 -15.80
N GLN A 366 -27.86 12.73 -16.07
CA GLN A 366 -28.02 11.71 -15.02
C GLN A 366 -26.75 11.59 -14.16
N LEU A 367 -25.58 11.66 -14.79
CA LEU A 367 -24.31 11.67 -14.06
C LEU A 367 -24.21 12.92 -13.17
N ASP A 368 -24.54 14.09 -13.71
CA ASP A 368 -24.55 15.35 -12.95
C ASP A 368 -25.57 15.31 -11.80
N ALA A 369 -26.72 14.72 -12.00
CA ALA A 369 -27.72 14.54 -10.94
C ALA A 369 -27.20 13.61 -9.83
N VAL A 370 -26.50 12.53 -10.17
CA VAL A 370 -25.84 11.64 -9.19
C VAL A 370 -24.72 12.37 -8.46
N LEU A 371 -23.84 13.08 -9.19
CA LEU A 371 -22.72 13.82 -8.59
C LEU A 371 -23.18 14.95 -7.66
N ARG A 372 -24.28 15.64 -7.99
CA ARG A 372 -24.87 16.68 -7.12
C ARG A 372 -25.46 16.10 -5.82
N ARG A 373 -26.04 14.90 -5.90
CA ARG A 373 -26.55 14.20 -4.71
C ARG A 373 -25.45 13.52 -3.89
N TRP A 374 -24.28 13.30 -4.47
CA TRP A 374 -23.17 12.56 -3.88
C TRP A 374 -22.65 13.18 -2.56
N PRO A 375 -22.45 14.51 -2.43
CA PRO A 375 -21.97 15.11 -1.19
C PRO A 375 -22.94 14.94 -0.03
N ASP A 376 -24.24 15.06 -0.32
CA ASP A 376 -25.27 15.02 0.72
C ASP A 376 -25.55 13.60 1.23
N GLY A 377 -25.02 12.56 0.57
CA GLY A 377 -25.11 11.15 1.00
C GLY A 377 -26.53 10.73 1.42
N ALA A 378 -27.42 11.76 1.43
CA ALA A 378 -28.59 11.76 2.26
C ALA A 378 -29.66 10.81 1.77
N ASN A 379 -29.79 10.58 0.50
CA ASN A 379 -31.03 10.01 0.00
C ASN A 379 -30.93 8.76 -0.84
N SER A 380 -29.74 8.27 -1.19
CA SER A 380 -29.70 7.15 -2.12
C SER A 380 -28.70 6.04 -1.77
N LEU A 381 -27.60 6.33 -1.12
CA LEU A 381 -26.51 5.37 -0.98
C LEU A 381 -26.50 4.59 0.33
N GLY A 382 -27.05 5.18 1.40
CA GLY A 382 -27.12 4.56 2.72
C GLY A 382 -28.45 3.87 3.06
N ALA A 383 -29.44 3.92 2.16
CA ALA A 383 -30.75 3.34 2.40
C ALA A 383 -30.84 1.86 2.03
N CYS A 384 -29.93 1.35 1.19
CA CYS A 384 -29.95 -0.03 0.74
C CYS A 384 -29.06 -0.89 1.63
N ASP A 385 -29.66 -1.74 2.46
CA ASP A 385 -28.92 -2.80 3.14
C ASP A 385 -28.56 -3.87 2.12
N SER A 386 -27.28 -4.09 1.87
CA SER A 386 -26.82 -5.19 1.01
C SER A 386 -27.02 -6.56 1.65
N GLY A 387 -27.37 -6.60 2.94
CA GLY A 387 -27.39 -7.83 3.74
C GLY A 387 -26.02 -8.26 4.27
N VAL A 388 -24.97 -7.50 4.04
CA VAL A 388 -23.61 -7.83 4.54
C VAL A 388 -23.53 -7.75 6.08
N TRP A 389 -24.43 -6.99 6.69
CA TRP A 389 -24.55 -6.82 8.14
C TRP A 389 -25.25 -8.00 8.84
N ASP A 390 -25.95 -8.85 8.09
CA ASP A 390 -26.56 -10.07 8.58
C ASP A 390 -25.57 -11.22 8.47
N ARG A 391 -24.86 -11.48 9.56
CA ARG A 391 -23.81 -12.51 9.64
C ARG A 391 -24.37 -13.92 9.44
N ALA A 392 -25.58 -14.20 9.95
CA ALA A 392 -26.21 -15.50 9.82
C ALA A 392 -26.60 -15.77 8.37
N GLN A 393 -27.20 -14.79 7.70
CA GLN A 393 -27.56 -14.88 6.28
C GLN A 393 -26.30 -15.03 5.41
N CYS A 394 -25.26 -14.23 5.67
CA CYS A 394 -23.98 -14.36 4.97
C CYS A 394 -23.37 -15.75 5.10
N ALA A 395 -23.41 -16.36 6.28
CA ALA A 395 -22.90 -17.71 6.50
C ALA A 395 -23.72 -18.77 5.73
N ASN A 396 -25.04 -18.63 5.72
CA ASN A 396 -25.95 -19.50 4.96
C ASN A 396 -25.71 -19.37 3.45
N ASP A 397 -25.57 -18.14 2.95
CA ASP A 397 -25.29 -17.86 1.52
C ASP A 397 -23.96 -18.49 1.08
N VAL A 398 -22.94 -18.44 1.93
CA VAL A 398 -21.66 -19.12 1.66
C VAL A 398 -21.79 -20.64 1.71
N GLY A 399 -22.60 -21.17 2.62
CA GLY A 399 -22.88 -22.61 2.76
C GLY A 399 -23.59 -23.21 1.55
N SER A 400 -24.53 -22.47 0.96
CA SER A 400 -25.32 -22.89 -0.21
C SER A 400 -24.66 -22.56 -1.57
N ARG A 401 -23.48 -21.97 -1.57
CA ARG A 401 -22.73 -21.59 -2.76
C ARG A 401 -22.38 -22.80 -3.64
N PRO A 402 -22.65 -22.76 -4.97
CA PRO A 402 -22.27 -23.83 -5.88
C PRO A 402 -20.75 -24.04 -5.89
N THR A 403 -20.31 -25.29 -5.99
CA THR A 403 -18.90 -25.61 -6.10
C THR A 403 -18.35 -25.24 -7.48
N ASP A 404 -17.02 -25.11 -7.61
CA ASP A 404 -16.39 -24.86 -8.91
C ASP A 404 -16.66 -26.01 -9.91
N ASN A 405 -16.87 -27.24 -9.39
CA ASN A 405 -17.23 -28.38 -10.22
C ASN A 405 -18.65 -28.26 -10.78
N ASP A 406 -19.61 -27.84 -9.97
CA ASP A 406 -21.01 -27.62 -10.40
C ASP A 406 -21.08 -26.55 -11.48
N LEU A 407 -20.36 -25.45 -11.31
CA LEU A 407 -20.27 -24.39 -12.31
C LEU A 407 -19.58 -24.87 -13.60
N ASN A 408 -18.55 -25.70 -13.49
CA ASN A 408 -17.88 -26.26 -14.65
C ASN A 408 -18.78 -27.27 -15.39
N GLU A 409 -19.58 -28.04 -14.68
CA GLU A 409 -20.56 -28.93 -15.28
C GLU A 409 -21.64 -28.14 -16.03
N ARG A 410 -22.18 -27.07 -15.41
CA ARG A 410 -23.11 -26.14 -16.09
C ARG A 410 -22.51 -25.56 -17.37
N ARG A 411 -21.20 -25.23 -17.37
CA ARG A 411 -20.50 -24.73 -18.57
C ARG A 411 -20.39 -25.79 -19.66
N ARG A 412 -20.18 -27.05 -19.30
CA ARG A 412 -20.10 -28.16 -20.27
C ARG A 412 -21.44 -28.44 -20.93
N GLN A 413 -22.54 -28.27 -20.18
CA GLN A 413 -23.88 -28.64 -20.63
C GLN A 413 -24.51 -27.60 -21.57
N GLY A 414 -24.13 -26.33 -21.53
CA GLY A 414 -24.90 -25.33 -22.26
C GLY A 414 -24.19 -24.04 -22.62
N LEU A 415 -22.85 -23.95 -22.48
CA LEU A 415 -22.15 -22.70 -22.74
C LEU A 415 -21.58 -22.66 -24.17
N VAL A 416 -21.97 -21.64 -24.92
CA VAL A 416 -21.27 -21.27 -26.15
C VAL A 416 -19.92 -20.67 -25.80
N PRO A 417 -18.82 -21.07 -26.45
CA PRO A 417 -17.51 -20.50 -26.18
C PRO A 417 -17.49 -18.96 -26.27
N GLY A 418 -17.03 -18.29 -25.21
CA GLY A 418 -16.99 -16.82 -25.13
C GLY A 418 -18.18 -16.17 -24.40
N GLU A 419 -19.22 -16.92 -24.09
CA GLU A 419 -20.34 -16.44 -23.27
C GLU A 419 -20.14 -16.77 -21.78
N GLY A 420 -20.79 -15.99 -20.90
CA GLY A 420 -20.88 -16.26 -19.47
C GLY A 420 -22.14 -17.08 -19.14
N LEU A 421 -22.10 -17.81 -18.03
CA LEU A 421 -23.31 -18.45 -17.50
C LEU A 421 -24.33 -17.39 -17.10
N GLN A 422 -25.59 -17.60 -17.50
CA GLN A 422 -26.68 -16.76 -17.05
C GLN A 422 -27.04 -17.11 -15.59
N PRO A 423 -27.26 -16.11 -14.71
CA PRO A 423 -27.73 -16.35 -13.37
C PRO A 423 -29.15 -16.95 -13.38
N ARG A 424 -29.41 -17.91 -12.49
CA ARG A 424 -30.72 -18.52 -12.29
C ARG A 424 -31.40 -17.86 -11.12
N THR A 425 -32.43 -17.06 -11.39
CA THR A 425 -33.18 -16.36 -10.33
C THR A 425 -33.77 -17.38 -9.34
N GLY A 426 -33.58 -17.12 -8.04
CA GLY A 426 -34.05 -17.99 -6.96
C GLY A 426 -33.25 -19.27 -6.70
N VAL A 427 -32.23 -19.57 -7.54
CA VAL A 427 -31.36 -20.76 -7.40
C VAL A 427 -29.91 -20.38 -7.11
N ASP A 428 -29.39 -19.43 -7.84
CA ASP A 428 -28.01 -18.98 -7.65
C ASP A 428 -27.93 -17.99 -6.49
N VAL A 429 -26.93 -18.19 -5.62
CA VAL A 429 -26.70 -17.35 -4.44
C VAL A 429 -26.14 -16.00 -4.86
N THR A 430 -26.68 -14.95 -4.27
CA THR A 430 -26.18 -13.58 -4.48
C THR A 430 -25.17 -13.22 -3.40
N VAL A 431 -24.23 -12.33 -3.73
CA VAL A 431 -23.16 -11.89 -2.84
C VAL A 431 -23.46 -10.47 -2.34
N PRO A 432 -23.66 -10.26 -1.06
CA PRO A 432 -23.78 -8.93 -0.51
C PRO A 432 -22.39 -8.28 -0.45
N VAL A 433 -22.30 -7.04 -0.93
CA VAL A 433 -21.02 -6.29 -1.02
C VAL A 433 -21.26 -4.85 -0.58
N VAL A 434 -20.27 -4.30 0.14
CA VAL A 434 -20.16 -2.88 0.41
C VAL A 434 -18.90 -2.35 -0.26
N ALA A 435 -19.03 -1.31 -1.06
CA ALA A 435 -17.93 -0.60 -1.66
C ALA A 435 -17.86 0.82 -1.08
N ILE A 436 -16.73 1.17 -0.47
CA ILE A 436 -16.47 2.48 0.14
C ILE A 436 -15.53 3.24 -0.79
N ARG A 437 -15.92 4.45 -1.17
CA ARG A 437 -15.05 5.35 -1.90
C ARG A 437 -13.89 5.78 -0.99
N SER A 438 -12.71 5.28 -1.27
CA SER A 438 -11.51 5.52 -0.48
C SER A 438 -10.63 6.55 -1.16
N GLY A 439 -10.23 7.58 -0.43
CA GLY A 439 -9.28 8.59 -0.84
C GLY A 439 -7.94 8.44 -0.10
N PRO A 440 -7.10 9.45 -0.18
CA PRO A 440 -5.87 9.55 0.61
C PRO A 440 -6.10 9.29 2.09
N GLU A 441 -7.22 9.71 2.61
CA GLU A 441 -7.63 9.61 4.02
C GLU A 441 -7.73 8.16 4.50
N ALA A 442 -8.28 7.27 3.70
CA ALA A 442 -8.38 5.85 4.05
C ALA A 442 -7.00 5.18 4.19
N LEU A 443 -5.97 5.72 3.53
CA LEU A 443 -4.58 5.27 3.63
C LEU A 443 -3.87 5.87 4.84
N VAL A 444 -4.23 7.08 5.23
CA VAL A 444 -3.52 7.91 6.19
C VAL A 444 -4.28 8.08 7.50
N GLY A 445 -5.61 7.93 7.48
CA GLY A 445 -6.47 8.14 8.65
C GLY A 445 -6.66 9.62 9.03
N SER A 446 -6.34 10.55 8.16
CA SER A 446 -6.54 11.98 8.39
C SER A 446 -6.99 12.67 7.12
N HIS A 447 -7.85 13.69 7.25
CA HIS A 447 -8.32 14.52 6.15
C HIS A 447 -7.14 15.25 5.49
N THR A 448 -6.94 15.06 4.20
CA THR A 448 -5.90 15.75 3.44
C THR A 448 -6.54 16.67 2.40
N SER A 449 -6.73 17.93 2.77
CA SER A 449 -7.26 18.97 1.87
C SER A 449 -6.26 19.49 0.83
N SER A 450 -5.09 18.87 0.68
CA SER A 450 -4.09 19.36 -0.26
C SER A 450 -4.36 18.85 -1.68
N GLY A 451 -4.97 19.67 -2.50
CA GLY A 451 -5.32 19.45 -3.90
C GLY A 451 -4.14 19.20 -4.84
N SER A 452 -3.44 18.10 -4.72
CA SER A 452 -2.56 17.58 -5.77
C SER A 452 -2.14 16.12 -5.54
N SER A 453 -3.02 15.25 -5.08
CA SER A 453 -2.77 13.83 -5.33
C SER A 453 -3.21 13.55 -6.77
N ASP A 454 -2.26 13.26 -7.66
CA ASP A 454 -2.47 12.98 -9.10
C ASP A 454 -3.38 11.75 -9.37
N GLY A 455 -4.47 11.57 -8.65
CA GLY A 455 -5.38 10.41 -8.77
C GLY A 455 -4.80 9.08 -8.24
N LEU A 456 -3.53 9.04 -7.83
CA LEU A 456 -2.81 7.81 -7.45
C LEU A 456 -3.35 7.12 -6.20
N ALA A 457 -3.86 7.89 -5.24
CA ALA A 457 -4.33 7.40 -3.94
C ALA A 457 -5.85 7.26 -3.86
N HIS A 458 -6.57 7.53 -4.94
CA HIS A 458 -8.01 7.45 -4.99
C HIS A 458 -8.50 6.10 -5.51
N GLY A 459 -9.57 5.60 -4.93
CA GLY A 459 -10.11 4.32 -5.34
C GLY A 459 -11.28 3.85 -4.48
N TRP A 460 -11.35 2.55 -4.28
CA TRP A 460 -12.45 1.90 -3.59
C TRP A 460 -11.97 0.81 -2.64
N THR A 461 -12.61 0.71 -1.48
CA THR A 461 -12.48 -0.44 -0.59
C THR A 461 -13.74 -1.29 -0.72
N VAL A 462 -13.59 -2.54 -1.14
CA VAL A 462 -14.68 -3.50 -1.32
C VAL A 462 -14.66 -4.46 -0.14
N ILE A 463 -15.79 -4.59 0.56
CA ILE A 463 -15.96 -5.49 1.70
C ILE A 463 -17.06 -6.49 1.36
N ALA A 464 -16.80 -7.77 1.61
CA ALA A 464 -17.75 -8.86 1.35
C ALA A 464 -17.61 -9.96 2.42
N PRO A 465 -18.59 -10.88 2.53
CA PRO A 465 -18.49 -12.00 3.45
C PRO A 465 -17.34 -12.93 3.10
N ARG A 466 -16.75 -13.53 4.13
CA ARG A 466 -15.78 -14.61 4.01
C ARG A 466 -16.33 -15.75 3.13
N GLY A 467 -15.46 -16.38 2.34
CA GLY A 467 -15.82 -17.45 1.42
C GLY A 467 -15.95 -16.98 -0.03
N TRP A 468 -16.15 -15.69 -0.25
CA TRP A 468 -16.20 -15.07 -1.57
C TRP A 468 -14.86 -14.46 -2.01
N GLY A 469 -13.85 -14.47 -1.14
CA GLY A 469 -12.57 -13.80 -1.36
C GLY A 469 -11.89 -14.20 -2.66
N MET A 470 -11.79 -15.50 -2.96
CA MET A 470 -11.15 -15.95 -4.21
C MET A 470 -11.99 -15.64 -5.46
N ALA A 471 -13.32 -15.67 -5.37
CA ALA A 471 -14.20 -15.37 -6.50
C ALA A 471 -14.07 -13.90 -6.89
N LEU A 472 -14.19 -13.00 -5.94
CA LEU A 472 -14.03 -11.55 -6.14
C LEU A 472 -12.59 -11.20 -6.60
N TRP A 473 -11.58 -11.79 -5.96
CA TRP A 473 -10.18 -11.58 -6.34
C TRP A 473 -9.91 -11.91 -7.80
N MET A 474 -10.39 -13.07 -8.24
CA MET A 474 -10.21 -13.50 -9.63
C MET A 474 -10.98 -12.62 -10.61
N ALA A 475 -12.20 -12.19 -10.26
CA ALA A 475 -12.96 -11.25 -11.06
C ALA A 475 -12.24 -9.92 -11.25
N LEU A 476 -11.72 -9.35 -10.17
CA LEU A 476 -10.94 -8.09 -10.19
C LEU A 476 -9.67 -8.21 -11.03
N VAL A 477 -8.94 -9.32 -10.90
CA VAL A 477 -7.73 -9.57 -11.72
C VAL A 477 -8.09 -9.77 -13.20
N PHE A 478 -9.16 -10.47 -13.51
CA PHE A 478 -9.64 -10.66 -14.90
C PHE A 478 -10.16 -9.36 -15.50
N ALA A 479 -10.75 -8.48 -14.70
CA ALA A 479 -11.15 -7.13 -15.12
C ALA A 479 -9.94 -6.20 -15.37
N GLY A 480 -8.71 -6.68 -15.16
CA GLY A 480 -7.49 -5.96 -15.49
C GLY A 480 -6.81 -5.27 -14.31
N ALA A 481 -7.30 -5.44 -13.09
CA ALA A 481 -6.63 -4.92 -11.92
C ALA A 481 -5.28 -5.63 -11.68
N ARG A 482 -4.22 -4.87 -11.47
CA ARG A 482 -2.90 -5.39 -11.16
C ARG A 482 -2.78 -5.69 -9.67
N ALA A 483 -2.50 -6.93 -9.32
CA ALA A 483 -2.25 -7.29 -7.93
C ALA A 483 -0.97 -6.62 -7.41
N GLN A 484 -1.06 -6.00 -6.23
CA GLN A 484 0.07 -5.38 -5.52
C GLN A 484 0.30 -6.04 -4.16
N GLY A 485 1.54 -5.90 -3.66
CA GLY A 485 1.91 -6.28 -2.30
C GLY A 485 2.02 -5.08 -1.37
N LEU A 486 2.32 -5.34 -0.10
CA LEU A 486 2.43 -4.31 0.93
C LEU A 486 3.48 -3.25 0.60
N ARG A 487 4.63 -3.65 0.04
CA ARG A 487 5.69 -2.69 -0.35
C ARG A 487 5.26 -1.78 -1.48
N GLU A 488 4.53 -2.31 -2.45
CA GLU A 488 4.03 -1.48 -3.56
C GLU A 488 2.95 -0.52 -3.09
N ARG A 489 2.11 -0.91 -2.12
CA ARG A 489 1.14 -0.01 -1.49
C ARG A 489 1.82 1.16 -0.79
N ILE A 490 2.83 0.88 0.04
CA ILE A 490 3.62 1.92 0.72
C ILE A 490 4.30 2.83 -0.31
N HIS A 491 4.82 2.26 -1.39
CA HIS A 491 5.45 3.05 -2.46
C HIS A 491 4.42 3.90 -3.23
N THR A 492 3.22 3.39 -3.49
CA THR A 492 2.14 4.17 -4.13
C THR A 492 1.72 5.35 -3.24
N ALA A 493 1.59 5.15 -1.94
CA ALA A 493 1.33 6.24 -0.99
C ALA A 493 2.48 7.26 -0.98
N PHE A 494 3.73 6.79 -1.01
CA PHE A 494 4.90 7.65 -1.13
C PHE A 494 4.84 8.48 -2.42
N GLU A 495 4.59 7.89 -3.59
CA GLU A 495 4.47 8.62 -4.87
C GLU A 495 3.34 9.67 -4.86
N ALA A 496 2.26 9.39 -4.13
CA ALA A 496 1.19 10.37 -3.89
C ALA A 496 1.60 11.46 -2.87
N GLY A 497 2.74 11.31 -2.21
CA GLY A 497 3.22 12.22 -1.17
C GLY A 497 2.48 12.08 0.17
N LEU A 498 1.93 10.89 0.44
CA LEU A 498 1.11 10.60 1.61
C LEU A 498 1.89 9.78 2.64
N PRO A 499 1.72 10.05 3.94
CA PRO A 499 2.30 9.24 4.99
C PRO A 499 1.58 7.88 5.09
N SER A 500 2.34 6.79 5.30
CA SER A 500 1.80 5.44 5.50
C SER A 500 1.87 5.04 6.97
N PHE A 501 0.78 4.50 7.52
CA PHE A 501 0.78 3.90 8.84
C PHE A 501 1.33 2.44 8.76
N PRO A 502 2.15 1.98 9.73
CA PRO A 502 2.71 2.71 10.87
C PRO A 502 4.05 3.43 10.58
N ALA A 503 4.62 3.29 9.38
CA ALA A 503 5.99 3.72 9.04
C ALA A 503 6.25 5.22 9.23
N HIS A 504 5.21 6.06 9.14
CA HIS A 504 5.33 7.53 9.23
C HIS A 504 4.53 8.11 10.41
N TRP A 505 4.39 7.32 11.51
CA TRP A 505 3.67 7.75 12.71
C TRP A 505 4.55 7.67 13.97
N PRO A 506 5.65 8.46 14.03
CA PRO A 506 6.51 8.48 15.19
C PRO A 506 5.73 8.88 16.46
N GLY A 507 6.12 8.32 17.61
CA GLY A 507 5.42 8.49 18.87
C GLY A 507 4.30 7.48 19.13
N THR A 508 4.05 6.53 18.20
CA THR A 508 3.13 5.43 18.43
C THR A 508 3.86 4.12 18.67
N ALA A 509 3.32 3.24 19.52
CA ALA A 509 3.87 1.90 19.73
C ALA A 509 3.92 1.07 18.44
N ALA A 510 2.99 1.32 17.50
CA ALA A 510 2.95 0.68 16.20
C ALA A 510 4.15 1.09 15.32
N TYR A 511 4.59 2.34 15.38
CA TYR A 511 5.80 2.82 14.70
C TYR A 511 7.06 2.14 15.26
N ASP A 512 7.16 2.02 16.57
CA ASP A 512 8.29 1.38 17.21
C ASP A 512 8.37 -0.10 16.81
N ALA A 513 7.26 -0.82 16.89
CA ALA A 513 7.17 -2.22 16.46
C ALA A 513 7.50 -2.42 14.97
N TRP A 514 7.23 -1.43 14.12
CA TRP A 514 7.59 -1.44 12.71
C TRP A 514 9.08 -1.14 12.48
N THR A 515 9.61 -0.16 13.20
CA THR A 515 10.97 0.37 12.97
C THR A 515 12.06 -0.62 13.42
N VAL A 516 11.84 -1.34 14.53
CA VAL A 516 12.81 -2.32 15.08
C VAL A 516 13.25 -3.36 14.05
N PRO A 517 12.37 -4.15 13.41
CA PRO A 517 12.78 -5.15 12.43
C PRO A 517 13.38 -4.52 11.16
N VAL A 518 12.94 -3.32 10.76
CA VAL A 518 13.51 -2.60 9.60
C VAL A 518 14.94 -2.17 9.89
N ALA A 519 15.20 -1.60 11.06
CA ALA A 519 16.54 -1.22 11.53
C ALA A 519 17.47 -2.43 11.65
N ALA A 520 16.97 -3.54 12.22
CA ALA A 520 17.72 -4.78 12.35
C ALA A 520 18.11 -5.37 10.98
N ASP A 521 17.21 -5.32 10.00
CA ASP A 521 17.50 -5.78 8.63
C ASP A 521 18.46 -4.84 7.89
N ALA A 522 18.38 -3.53 8.13
CA ALA A 522 19.34 -2.55 7.59
C ALA A 522 20.74 -2.79 8.15
N LEU A 523 20.87 -3.01 9.46
CA LEU A 523 22.12 -3.36 10.12
C LEU A 523 22.68 -4.69 9.58
N LYS A 524 21.85 -5.75 9.44
CA LYS A 524 22.27 -7.03 8.84
C LYS A 524 22.80 -6.84 7.42
N ARG A 525 22.15 -6.00 6.60
CA ARG A 525 22.60 -5.67 5.25
C ARG A 525 23.96 -4.95 5.26
N TRP A 526 24.15 -4.00 6.18
CA TRP A 526 25.43 -3.29 6.34
C TRP A 526 26.54 -4.23 6.78
N LEU A 527 26.30 -5.12 7.75
CA LEU A 527 27.26 -6.12 8.24
C LEU A 527 27.67 -7.14 7.17
N ARG A 528 26.79 -7.48 6.23
CA ARG A 528 27.08 -8.39 5.10
C ARG A 528 28.02 -7.77 4.06
N ARG A 529 28.16 -6.44 4.03
CA ARG A 529 29.12 -5.80 3.10
C ARG A 529 30.56 -6.08 3.56
N PRO A 530 31.49 -6.29 2.64
CA PRO A 530 32.92 -6.37 2.97
C PRO A 530 33.39 -5.11 3.74
N PRO A 531 34.32 -5.20 4.70
CA PRO A 531 34.73 -4.07 5.53
C PRO A 531 35.08 -2.81 4.75
N GLY A 532 35.83 -2.91 3.65
CA GLY A 532 36.21 -1.77 2.80
C GLY A 532 35.06 -1.14 2.00
N LYS A 533 33.88 -1.79 1.95
CA LYS A 533 32.65 -1.26 1.28
C LYS A 533 31.58 -0.83 2.29
N ARG A 534 31.89 -0.89 3.59
CA ARG A 534 30.99 -0.39 4.64
C ARG A 534 31.16 1.11 4.79
N ILE A 535 30.03 1.82 4.86
CA ILE A 535 30.05 3.24 5.17
C ILE A 535 30.58 3.39 6.61
N ASN A 536 31.55 4.28 6.81
CA ASN A 536 32.08 4.61 8.15
C ASN A 536 31.24 5.74 8.75
N TYR A 537 30.14 5.39 9.37
CA TYR A 537 29.21 6.35 10.00
C TYR A 537 29.85 7.17 11.10
N HIS A 538 30.84 6.62 11.81
CA HIS A 538 31.57 7.33 12.84
C HIS A 538 32.38 8.51 12.27
N ALA A 539 33.10 8.27 11.16
CA ALA A 539 33.89 9.34 10.50
C ALA A 539 32.96 10.43 9.91
N LEU A 540 31.71 10.07 9.56
CA LEU A 540 30.71 11.00 9.06
C LEU A 540 29.90 11.70 10.17
N GLY A 541 30.16 11.40 11.45
CA GLY A 541 29.43 11.96 12.59
C GLY A 541 27.97 11.51 12.70
N VAL A 542 27.58 10.43 11.97
CA VAL A 542 26.20 9.92 11.96
C VAL A 542 25.98 9.01 13.16
N LYS A 543 25.20 9.49 14.14
CA LYS A 543 24.93 8.76 15.40
C LYS A 543 23.91 7.65 15.25
N SER A 544 22.90 7.80 14.38
CA SER A 544 21.80 6.84 14.19
C SER A 544 21.53 6.58 12.72
N PRO A 545 22.30 5.68 12.05
CA PRO A 545 22.18 5.47 10.62
C PRO A 545 21.02 4.55 10.22
N PHE A 546 20.41 3.80 11.14
CA PHE A 546 19.43 2.75 10.82
C PHE A 546 18.01 3.10 11.23
N PHE A 547 17.78 4.18 11.96
CA PHE A 547 16.47 4.71 12.33
C PHE A 547 16.56 6.19 12.72
N PRO A 548 15.47 6.98 12.58
CA PRO A 548 15.45 8.39 12.96
C PRO A 548 15.42 8.56 14.48
N PRO A 549 16.38 9.27 15.09
CA PRO A 549 16.46 9.44 16.55
C PRO A 549 15.60 10.62 17.02
N PHE A 550 14.27 10.56 16.86
CA PHE A 550 13.35 11.65 17.26
C PHE A 550 13.42 11.98 18.76
N HIS A 551 13.66 10.99 19.63
CA HIS A 551 13.82 11.20 21.06
C HIS A 551 15.01 12.12 21.38
N VAL A 552 16.14 11.97 20.65
CA VAL A 552 17.29 12.87 20.79
C VAL A 552 16.97 14.29 20.32
N LEU A 553 16.22 14.39 19.21
CA LEU A 553 15.78 15.68 18.65
C LEU A 553 14.93 16.47 19.65
N LEU A 554 14.12 15.78 20.44
CA LEU A 554 13.21 16.38 21.43
C LEU A 554 13.81 16.48 22.84
N GLY A 555 15.11 16.18 23.00
CA GLY A 555 15.81 16.30 24.26
C GLY A 555 15.50 15.23 25.31
N ALA A 556 14.89 14.09 24.88
CA ALA A 556 14.65 12.98 25.79
C ALA A 556 15.94 12.28 26.19
N THR A 557 16.13 12.11 27.51
CA THR A 557 17.34 11.51 28.08
C THR A 557 17.33 9.98 28.05
N SER A 558 16.17 9.37 28.03
CA SER A 558 16.01 7.92 27.96
C SER A 558 15.82 7.45 26.51
N ALA A 559 16.68 6.52 26.08
CA ALA A 559 16.46 5.83 24.81
C ALA A 559 15.20 4.96 24.95
N PRO A 560 14.27 5.00 23.99
CA PRO A 560 13.13 4.06 23.98
C PRO A 560 13.62 2.61 24.02
N ALA A 561 12.78 1.69 24.47
CA ALA A 561 13.04 0.24 24.48
C ALA A 561 13.50 -0.33 23.12
N LEU A 562 13.38 0.43 22.05
CA LEU A 562 13.96 0.20 20.72
C LEU A 562 15.46 -0.16 20.76
N TYR A 563 16.25 0.51 21.61
CA TYR A 563 17.69 0.25 21.68
C TYR A 563 18.02 -1.06 22.38
N SER A 564 17.22 -1.46 23.36
CA SER A 564 17.39 -2.74 24.06
C SER A 564 16.90 -3.94 23.20
N GLN A 565 15.92 -3.75 22.33
CA GLN A 565 15.39 -4.82 21.47
C GLN A 565 16.20 -5.04 20.18
N VAL A 566 16.87 -4.02 19.65
CA VAL A 566 17.86 -4.19 18.57
C VAL A 566 19.13 -4.89 19.06
N GLY A 567 19.38 -4.84 20.36
CA GLY A 567 20.46 -5.51 21.05
C GLY A 567 20.11 -6.91 21.54
N SER A 568 20.06 -7.93 20.67
CA SER A 568 20.40 -9.26 21.16
C SER A 568 21.87 -9.20 21.65
N ALA A 569 22.22 -9.86 22.76
CA ALA A 569 23.56 -9.82 23.35
C ALA A 569 24.70 -10.07 22.34
N GLU A 570 24.43 -10.81 21.27
CA GLU A 570 25.33 -11.06 20.15
C GLU A 570 25.49 -9.84 19.22
N LEU A 571 24.43 -9.07 19.03
CA LEU A 571 24.44 -7.82 18.25
C LEU A 571 25.15 -6.71 19.05
N GLU A 572 24.90 -6.59 20.34
CA GLU A 572 25.60 -5.68 21.25
C GLU A 572 27.10 -5.96 21.33
N CYS A 573 27.49 -7.23 21.43
CA CYS A 573 28.91 -7.62 21.46
C CYS A 573 29.61 -7.29 20.14
N ARG A 574 28.97 -7.47 18.99
CA ARG A 574 29.49 -7.07 17.67
C ARG A 574 29.48 -5.55 17.49
N MET A 575 28.50 -4.85 18.03
CA MET A 575 28.40 -3.37 18.01
C MET A 575 29.43 -2.72 18.93
N ARG A 576 29.67 -3.27 20.12
CA ARG A 576 30.77 -2.82 21.04
C ARG A 576 32.15 -2.96 20.38
N ARG A 577 32.38 -4.02 19.61
CA ARG A 577 33.64 -4.16 18.81
C ARG A 577 33.77 -3.11 17.71
N LEU A 578 32.68 -2.55 17.22
CA LEU A 578 32.69 -1.52 16.18
C LEU A 578 32.86 -0.11 16.72
N ARG A 579 32.84 0.11 18.08
CA ARG A 579 32.95 1.41 18.79
C ARG A 579 32.22 2.61 18.16
N CYS A 580 31.45 2.36 17.08
CA CYS A 580 30.90 3.38 16.20
C CYS A 580 29.50 3.84 16.59
N ILE A 581 28.85 3.22 17.59
CA ILE A 581 27.42 3.44 17.87
C ILE A 581 27.19 3.83 19.34
N HIS A 582 28.21 3.75 20.20
CA HIS A 582 28.13 4.13 21.59
C HIS A 582 29.15 5.26 21.95
N ALA A 583 29.16 6.33 21.16
CA ALA A 583 29.50 7.58 21.78
C ALA A 583 28.28 7.97 22.62
N THR A 584 28.34 7.77 23.93
CA THR A 584 27.42 8.43 24.86
C THR A 584 27.29 9.88 24.41
N PRO A 585 26.10 10.39 24.20
CA PRO A 585 25.94 11.83 23.98
C PRO A 585 26.56 12.50 25.20
N SER A 586 27.39 13.52 24.98
CA SER A 586 27.72 14.46 26.04
C SER A 586 26.41 14.90 26.65
N ALA A 587 26.20 14.60 27.93
CA ALA A 587 24.95 14.82 28.61
C ALA A 587 24.47 16.26 28.37
N PRO A 588 23.26 16.48 27.84
CA PRO A 588 22.61 17.77 28.00
C PRO A 588 22.47 18.03 29.52
N PRO A 589 22.35 19.28 29.97
CA PRO A 589 22.24 19.63 31.40
C PRO A 589 21.13 18.76 32.01
N ALA A 590 21.43 18.22 33.17
CA ALA A 590 20.62 17.25 33.88
C ALA A 590 19.17 17.73 34.00
N ALA A 591 18.27 17.07 33.25
CA ALA A 591 16.85 17.14 33.55
C ALA A 591 16.62 16.37 34.87
N ASP A 592 15.74 16.90 35.68
CA ASP A 592 15.36 16.36 36.98
C ASP A 592 15.01 14.85 36.87
N PRO A 593 15.69 13.93 37.51
CA PRO A 593 15.48 12.49 37.36
C PRO A 593 14.11 12.00 37.84
N SER A 594 13.31 12.86 38.44
CA SER A 594 11.95 12.58 38.93
C SER A 594 10.85 12.81 37.91
N SER A 595 11.14 13.45 36.75
CA SER A 595 10.14 13.66 35.72
C SER A 595 10.13 12.47 34.73
N PRO A 596 8.96 11.88 34.43
CA PRO A 596 8.86 10.86 33.37
C PRO A 596 9.34 11.44 32.03
N PRO A 597 9.96 10.62 31.15
CA PRO A 597 10.39 11.10 29.84
C PRO A 597 9.25 11.78 29.10
N PRO A 598 9.51 12.86 28.37
CA PRO A 598 8.47 13.57 27.66
C PRO A 598 7.80 12.63 26.63
N ASP A 599 6.48 12.51 26.71
CA ASP A 599 5.72 11.76 25.72
C ASP A 599 5.79 12.47 24.37
N VAL A 600 6.38 11.80 23.38
CA VAL A 600 6.43 12.30 22.01
C VAL A 600 5.01 12.27 21.43
N TRP A 601 4.55 13.37 20.87
CA TRP A 601 3.29 13.40 20.17
C TRP A 601 3.42 13.95 18.76
N LEU A 602 2.60 13.40 17.87
CA LEU A 602 2.57 13.76 16.47
C LEU A 602 1.31 14.57 16.17
N VAL A 603 1.47 15.73 15.52
CA VAL A 603 0.33 16.49 15.04
C VAL A 603 -0.41 15.69 13.97
N THR A 604 -1.69 15.45 14.23
CA THR A 604 -2.60 14.70 13.35
C THR A 604 -3.93 15.44 13.23
N GLY A 605 -4.69 15.11 12.18
CA GLY A 605 -5.97 15.77 11.91
C GLY A 605 -5.83 17.08 11.14
N GLU A 606 -6.83 17.36 10.28
CA GLU A 606 -6.79 18.52 9.36
C GLU A 606 -6.79 19.85 10.09
N HIS A 607 -7.56 19.95 11.16
CA HIS A 607 -7.68 21.19 11.93
C HIS A 607 -6.33 21.60 12.53
N MET A 608 -5.63 20.69 13.19
CA MET A 608 -4.33 20.98 13.81
C MET A 608 -3.24 21.22 12.78
N THR A 609 -3.18 20.43 11.73
CA THR A 609 -2.19 20.58 10.64
C THR A 609 -2.48 21.83 9.82
N GLY A 610 -3.76 22.20 9.62
CA GLY A 610 -4.19 23.45 9.03
C GLY A 610 -3.72 24.65 9.85
N THR A 611 -3.85 24.60 11.17
CA THR A 611 -3.34 25.63 12.09
C THR A 611 -1.83 25.79 11.96
N VAL A 612 -1.06 24.68 11.95
CA VAL A 612 0.40 24.74 11.78
C VAL A 612 0.77 25.32 10.41
N ARG A 613 0.05 24.98 9.34
CA ARG A 613 0.29 25.58 8.02
C ARG A 613 0.03 27.11 8.03
N ALA A 614 -1.06 27.53 8.64
CA ALA A 614 -1.39 28.95 8.77
C ALA A 614 -0.30 29.70 9.58
N MET A 615 0.19 29.11 10.67
CA MET A 615 1.29 29.65 11.45
C MET A 615 2.57 29.84 10.63
N LEU A 616 2.91 28.86 9.79
CA LEU A 616 4.08 28.92 8.90
C LEU A 616 3.91 29.91 7.73
N GLN A 617 2.69 30.26 7.38
CA GLN A 617 2.37 31.23 6.32
C GLN A 617 2.25 32.66 6.84
N ALA A 618 1.98 32.83 8.14
CA ALA A 618 1.89 34.18 8.74
C ALA A 618 3.23 34.92 8.69
N ALA A 619 3.19 36.25 8.51
CA ALA A 619 4.39 37.08 8.55
C ALA A 619 4.97 37.06 9.98
N PRO A 620 6.30 37.09 10.17
CA PRO A 620 6.88 37.33 11.49
C PRO A 620 6.55 38.74 11.95
N ASP A 621 5.98 38.85 13.16
CA ASP A 621 5.72 40.17 13.76
C ASP A 621 7.05 40.87 14.08
N ASN A 622 7.42 41.85 13.25
CA ASN A 622 8.61 42.70 13.47
C ASN A 622 8.39 43.80 14.52
N SER A 623 7.26 43.81 15.24
CA SER A 623 6.85 44.93 16.07
C SER A 623 7.40 45.00 17.49
N SER A 624 8.36 44.12 17.86
CA SER A 624 8.94 44.13 19.22
C SER A 624 10.47 44.18 19.24
N SER A 625 11.07 45.23 18.69
CA SER A 625 12.49 45.56 18.88
C SER A 625 12.66 46.81 19.75
N SER A 626 12.23 46.76 21.00
CA SER A 626 12.67 47.72 22.01
C SER A 626 12.36 47.23 23.43
N SER A 627 13.14 46.31 23.91
CA SER A 627 13.48 46.24 25.37
C SER A 627 14.58 45.21 25.56
N SER A 628 15.70 45.69 26.02
CA SER A 628 16.89 44.93 26.46
C SER A 628 16.56 44.13 27.71
N SER A 629 16.33 42.85 27.56
CA SER A 629 16.34 41.88 28.64
C SER A 629 16.82 40.52 28.11
N SER A 630 17.60 39.82 28.88
CA SER A 630 18.33 38.55 28.69
C SER A 630 17.86 37.66 27.52
N THR A 631 18.81 37.25 26.69
CA THR A 631 18.62 36.62 25.35
C THR A 631 17.86 35.31 25.35
N ASP A 632 17.69 34.63 26.47
CA ASP A 632 17.02 33.29 26.52
C ASP A 632 15.50 33.40 26.79
N ASP A 633 15.06 34.38 27.60
CA ASP A 633 13.62 34.58 27.89
C ASP A 633 12.85 35.18 26.71
N ALA A 634 13.47 36.09 25.95
CA ALA A 634 12.84 36.72 24.77
C ALA A 634 12.60 35.73 23.62
N GLY A 635 13.45 34.68 23.51
CA GLY A 635 13.27 33.62 22.52
C GLY A 635 12.08 32.70 22.84
N ASN A 636 11.86 32.43 24.12
CA ASN A 636 10.78 31.55 24.59
C ASN A 636 9.41 32.22 24.50
N ASP A 637 9.33 33.52 24.78
CA ASP A 637 8.13 34.34 24.67
C ASP A 637 7.66 34.48 23.21
N SER A 638 8.59 34.64 22.27
CA SER A 638 8.28 34.75 20.85
C SER A 638 7.79 33.42 20.27
N PHE A 639 8.36 32.29 20.73
CA PHE A 639 7.90 30.95 20.36
C PHE A 639 6.49 30.67 20.89
N GLY A 640 6.23 31.00 22.15
CA GLY A 640 4.91 30.82 22.78
C GLY A 640 3.83 31.60 22.05
N ARG A 641 4.09 32.87 21.68
CA ARG A 641 3.16 33.70 20.89
C ARG A 641 2.91 33.14 19.50
N TRP A 642 3.94 32.69 18.80
CA TRP A 642 3.80 32.05 17.49
C TRP A 642 2.99 30.76 17.54
N ALA A 643 3.16 29.95 18.60
CA ALA A 643 2.47 28.68 18.80
C ALA A 643 1.06 28.82 19.44
N ALA A 644 0.66 30.02 19.87
CA ALA A 644 -0.60 30.26 20.54
C ALA A 644 -1.85 29.74 19.76
N PRO A 645 -1.95 29.84 18.44
CA PRO A 645 -3.07 29.27 17.69
C PRO A 645 -3.19 27.74 17.84
N LEU A 646 -2.05 27.03 17.91
CA LEU A 646 -2.05 25.58 18.13
C LEU A 646 -2.49 25.23 19.56
N LEU A 647 -2.08 26.03 20.55
CA LEU A 647 -2.49 25.86 21.94
C LEU A 647 -3.99 26.07 22.15
N GLY A 648 -4.61 26.98 21.39
CA GLY A 648 -6.06 27.23 21.42
C GLY A 648 -6.91 26.05 20.95
N VAL A 649 -6.33 25.11 20.23
CA VAL A 649 -7.01 23.87 19.75
C VAL A 649 -6.85 22.72 20.75
N LEU A 650 -5.91 22.84 21.69
CA LEU A 650 -5.60 21.80 22.66
C LEU A 650 -6.49 21.92 23.92
N PRO A 651 -6.71 20.82 24.66
CA PRO A 651 -7.47 20.86 25.90
C PRO A 651 -6.89 21.83 26.91
N SER A 652 -7.76 22.61 27.56
CA SER A 652 -7.38 23.53 28.64
C SER A 652 -6.76 22.77 29.83
N GLY A 653 -5.64 23.32 30.37
CA GLY A 653 -4.95 22.75 31.53
C GLY A 653 -3.72 21.91 31.25
N THR A 654 -3.33 21.75 29.99
CA THR A 654 -2.05 21.09 29.61
C THR A 654 -0.87 22.06 29.73
N ASP A 655 0.28 21.58 30.23
CA ASP A 655 1.52 22.35 30.25
C ASP A 655 1.95 22.68 28.80
N ALA A 656 1.65 23.90 28.38
CA ALA A 656 1.86 24.37 27.03
C ALA A 656 3.32 24.25 26.58
N GLN A 657 4.27 24.54 27.48
CA GLN A 657 5.69 24.49 27.14
C GLN A 657 6.18 23.06 26.90
N ARG A 658 5.73 22.14 27.75
CA ARG A 658 6.03 20.71 27.61
C ARG A 658 5.44 20.12 26.32
N LEU A 659 4.19 20.44 26.03
CA LEU A 659 3.50 20.05 24.79
C LEU A 659 4.28 20.47 23.54
N LEU A 660 4.65 21.73 23.47
CA LEU A 660 5.34 22.30 22.31
C LEU A 660 6.76 21.74 22.16
N ALA A 661 7.43 21.41 23.28
CA ALA A 661 8.78 20.84 23.25
C ALA A 661 8.81 19.43 22.67
N CYS A 662 7.76 18.62 22.87
CA CYS A 662 7.68 17.21 22.45
C CYS A 662 6.90 16.99 21.16
N CYS A 663 6.53 18.07 20.46
CA CYS A 663 5.71 18.05 19.27
C CYS A 663 6.52 17.72 18.00
N LEU A 664 6.05 16.73 17.25
CA LEU A 664 6.52 16.39 15.91
C LEU A 664 5.47 16.72 14.86
N ILE A 665 5.92 17.19 13.71
CA ILE A 665 5.10 17.54 12.58
C ILE A 665 5.60 16.79 11.35
N ARG A 666 4.73 16.06 10.67
CA ARG A 666 5.07 15.39 9.42
C ARG A 666 5.31 16.38 8.30
N VAL A 667 6.36 16.12 7.55
CA VAL A 667 6.74 16.97 6.42
C VAL A 667 7.04 16.16 5.17
N ARG A 668 6.73 16.75 4.03
CA ARG A 668 7.17 16.27 2.72
C ARG A 668 8.27 17.20 2.21
N LEU A 669 9.32 16.61 1.69
CA LEU A 669 10.46 17.31 1.12
C LEU A 669 10.58 16.98 -0.36
N LEU A 670 10.67 17.99 -1.20
CA LEU A 670 10.94 17.86 -2.63
C LEU A 670 12.32 18.45 -2.92
N CYS A 671 13.25 17.62 -3.37
CA CYS A 671 14.61 18.02 -3.61
C CYS A 671 14.73 18.89 -4.85
N HIS A 672 15.54 19.94 -4.74
CA HIS A 672 16.00 20.70 -5.90
C HIS A 672 17.15 19.96 -6.59
N GLY A 673 17.07 19.84 -7.91
CA GLY A 673 18.13 19.22 -8.71
C GLY A 673 18.13 17.68 -8.65
N ARG A 674 19.32 17.07 -8.77
CA ARG A 674 19.51 15.63 -8.98
C ARG A 674 19.69 14.80 -7.72
N GLY A 675 19.56 15.38 -6.54
CA GLY A 675 19.73 14.69 -5.26
C GLY A 675 18.58 13.71 -4.99
N VAL A 676 18.90 12.56 -4.39
CA VAL A 676 17.93 11.60 -3.88
C VAL A 676 18.15 11.49 -2.38
N PRO A 677 17.15 11.83 -1.56
CA PRO A 677 17.27 11.78 -0.12
C PRO A 677 17.36 10.32 0.37
N GLU A 678 18.16 10.12 1.41
CA GLU A 678 18.34 8.81 2.02
C GLU A 678 17.41 8.65 3.23
N ASP A 679 17.01 7.40 3.51
CA ASP A 679 16.28 7.08 4.75
C ASP A 679 17.14 7.46 5.96
N ASN A 680 16.53 7.97 7.03
CA ASN A 680 17.13 8.39 8.28
C ASN A 680 18.08 9.61 8.19
N ALA A 681 18.14 10.29 7.05
CA ALA A 681 18.95 11.48 6.87
C ALA A 681 18.43 12.66 7.72
N PRO A 682 19.31 13.46 8.35
CA PRO A 682 18.90 14.63 9.10
C PRO A 682 18.45 15.77 8.17
N ILE A 683 17.39 16.44 8.56
CA ILE A 683 16.86 17.66 7.94
C ILE A 683 17.47 18.83 8.71
N LYS A 684 18.16 19.73 8.02
CA LYS A 684 18.88 20.86 8.63
C LYS A 684 18.33 22.21 8.19
N SER A 685 18.32 23.16 9.11
CA SER A 685 18.09 24.58 8.86
C SER A 685 19.23 25.35 9.48
N THR A 686 19.90 26.23 8.72
CA THR A 686 21.03 27.07 9.19
C THR A 686 22.13 26.32 9.97
N GLY A 687 22.33 25.02 9.63
CA GLY A 687 23.30 24.12 10.28
C GLY A 687 22.72 23.20 11.33
N ASP A 688 21.63 23.57 12.00
CA ASP A 688 21.00 22.78 13.05
C ASP A 688 20.07 21.70 12.50
N THR A 689 20.01 20.55 13.18
CA THR A 689 19.09 19.47 12.84
C THR A 689 17.70 19.78 13.40
N ILE A 690 16.73 19.98 12.51
CA ILE A 690 15.33 20.26 12.85
C ILE A 690 14.41 19.05 12.73
N GLY A 691 14.87 17.98 12.07
CA GLY A 691 14.07 16.79 11.82
C GLY A 691 14.87 15.65 11.20
N TYR A 692 14.17 14.56 10.90
CA TYR A 692 14.74 13.39 10.23
C TYR A 692 13.79 12.85 9.16
N ILE A 693 14.38 12.29 8.11
CA ILE A 693 13.67 11.57 7.07
C ILE A 693 13.32 10.17 7.57
N MET A 694 12.07 9.76 7.38
CA MET A 694 11.61 8.39 7.63
C MET A 694 11.71 7.53 6.36
N THR A 695 11.33 8.10 5.20
CA THR A 695 11.45 7.43 3.90
C THR A 695 11.89 8.44 2.85
N GLY A 696 12.98 8.14 2.14
CA GLY A 696 13.50 8.95 1.06
C GLY A 696 13.74 8.13 -0.22
N SER A 697 13.39 8.67 -1.36
CA SER A 697 13.58 8.01 -2.67
C SER A 697 13.43 8.98 -3.82
N PHE A 698 13.74 8.53 -5.03
CA PHE A 698 13.37 9.23 -6.25
C PHE A 698 11.89 8.99 -6.54
N SER A 699 11.10 10.06 -6.68
CA SER A 699 9.70 9.98 -7.06
C SER A 699 9.54 9.99 -8.58
N LEU A 700 8.85 8.99 -9.11
CA LEU A 700 8.48 8.91 -10.51
C LEU A 700 7.37 9.91 -10.86
N ALA A 701 6.51 10.23 -9.89
CA ALA A 701 5.42 11.18 -10.05
C ALA A 701 5.93 12.62 -10.17
N ARG A 702 6.96 12.97 -9.39
CA ARG A 702 7.51 14.33 -9.31
C ARG A 702 8.75 14.54 -10.17
N GLY A 703 9.39 13.46 -10.63
CA GLY A 703 10.62 13.52 -11.41
C GLY A 703 11.85 14.02 -10.65
N CYS A 704 11.79 14.07 -9.31
CA CYS A 704 12.85 14.53 -8.43
C CYS A 704 12.98 13.65 -7.19
N GLY A 705 13.99 13.89 -6.37
CA GLY A 705 14.11 13.28 -5.05
C GLY A 705 12.98 13.77 -4.15
N MET A 706 12.34 12.85 -3.45
CA MET A 706 11.28 13.14 -2.48
C MET A 706 11.52 12.40 -1.18
N ALA A 707 11.14 13.01 -0.07
CA ALA A 707 11.16 12.38 1.23
C ALA A 707 9.90 12.68 2.04
N ILE A 708 9.56 11.74 2.93
CA ILE A 708 8.61 11.95 4.01
C ILE A 708 9.40 11.84 5.30
N GLY A 709 9.31 12.87 6.13
CA GLY A 709 10.01 12.98 7.40
C GLY A 709 9.14 13.60 8.48
N ALA A 710 9.75 13.84 9.65
CA ALA A 710 9.14 14.63 10.69
C ALA A 710 10.15 15.64 11.25
N CYS A 711 9.66 16.83 11.56
CA CYS A 711 10.42 17.91 12.19
C CYS A 711 9.84 18.26 13.55
N SER A 712 10.68 18.73 14.47
CA SER A 712 10.21 19.30 15.73
C SER A 712 9.53 20.66 15.47
N LEU A 713 8.51 20.98 16.25
CA LEU A 713 7.83 22.29 16.15
C LEU A 713 8.80 23.46 16.38
N ARG A 714 9.73 23.32 17.34
CA ARG A 714 10.80 24.31 17.57
C ARG A 714 11.70 24.51 16.36
N GLY A 715 12.07 23.41 15.69
CA GLY A 715 12.87 23.47 14.46
C GLY A 715 12.14 24.18 13.32
N LEU A 716 10.83 23.95 13.18
CA LEU A 716 10.01 24.65 12.19
C LEU A 716 9.85 26.15 12.53
N PHE A 717 9.76 26.49 13.82
CA PHE A 717 9.75 27.90 14.23
C PHE A 717 11.07 28.60 13.90
N ALA A 718 12.21 27.96 14.17
CA ALA A 718 13.52 28.51 13.83
C ALA A 718 13.66 28.71 12.30
N LEU A 719 13.21 27.73 11.50
CA LEU A 719 13.16 27.83 10.05
C LEU A 719 12.26 28.98 9.57
N TRP A 720 11.08 29.11 10.16
CA TRP A 720 10.13 30.17 9.84
C TRP A 720 10.71 31.56 10.16
N ARG A 721 11.35 31.70 11.31
CA ARG A 721 11.98 32.97 11.74
C ARG A 721 13.17 33.35 10.84
N ALA A 722 13.95 32.38 10.37
CA ALA A 722 15.09 32.62 9.48
C ALA A 722 14.66 32.89 8.02
N SER A 723 13.40 32.66 7.66
CA SER A 723 12.91 32.88 6.30
C SER A 723 12.71 34.40 6.03
N PRO A 724 13.26 34.96 4.95
CA PRO A 724 13.11 36.39 4.65
C PRO A 724 11.63 36.73 4.42
N PRO A 725 11.20 37.94 4.79
CA PRO A 725 9.84 38.39 4.54
C PRO A 725 9.54 38.40 3.04
N PRO A 726 8.28 38.14 2.63
CA PRO A 726 7.91 38.16 1.21
C PRO A 726 8.08 39.56 0.63
N VAL A 727 8.74 39.65 -0.52
CA VAL A 727 8.95 40.93 -1.25
C VAL A 727 7.66 41.43 -1.90
N SER A 728 6.62 40.62 -1.95
CA SER A 728 5.31 40.96 -2.51
C SER A 728 4.17 40.24 -1.79
N THR A 729 2.99 40.80 -1.78
CA THR A 729 1.76 40.31 -1.14
C THR A 729 1.19 39.02 -1.73
N SER A 730 1.81 38.41 -2.74
CA SER A 730 1.42 37.15 -3.30
C SER A 730 2.23 36.02 -2.67
N SER A 731 1.60 35.21 -1.85
CA SER A 731 1.99 33.90 -1.25
C SER A 731 3.47 33.70 -0.93
N ARG A 732 3.78 33.50 0.34
CA ARG A 732 5.12 33.10 0.82
C ARG A 732 5.57 31.82 0.12
N LYS A 733 6.79 31.83 -0.45
CA LYS A 733 7.40 30.61 -0.99
C LYS A 733 7.60 29.60 0.14
N SER A 734 7.34 28.33 -0.14
CA SER A 734 7.59 27.24 0.82
C SER A 734 9.05 27.27 1.30
N PRO A 735 9.30 27.07 2.60
CA PRO A 735 10.64 27.18 3.15
C PRO A 735 11.59 26.11 2.57
N CYS A 736 12.86 26.51 2.35
CA CYS A 736 13.92 25.61 1.90
C CYS A 736 14.71 25.08 3.10
N VAL A 737 15.06 23.81 3.06
CA VAL A 737 15.87 23.10 4.05
C VAL A 737 16.98 22.30 3.36
N GLN A 738 18.01 21.94 4.10
CA GLN A 738 19.08 21.05 3.62
C GLN A 738 18.89 19.64 4.16
N ILE A 739 19.01 18.66 3.29
CA ILE A 739 19.06 17.24 3.65
C ILE A 739 20.52 16.83 3.65
N ALA A 740 21.05 16.51 4.82
CA ALA A 740 22.41 16.02 4.95
C ALA A 740 22.46 14.51 4.67
N SER A 741 23.41 14.08 3.84
CA SER A 741 23.58 12.66 3.52
C SER A 741 24.17 11.89 4.70
N ILE A 742 23.71 10.67 4.92
CA ILE A 742 24.30 9.71 5.86
C ILE A 742 25.38 8.84 5.21
N SER A 743 25.49 8.85 3.89
CA SER A 743 26.50 8.08 3.14
C SER A 743 27.73 8.88 2.72
N GLY A 744 27.79 10.19 3.04
CA GLY A 744 28.88 11.09 2.69
C GLY A 744 28.70 11.78 1.33
N ALA A 745 27.54 11.68 0.70
CA ALA A 745 27.19 12.47 -0.48
C ALA A 745 27.00 13.96 -0.10
N PRO A 746 27.11 14.91 -1.04
CA PRO A 746 26.83 16.30 -0.75
C PRO A 746 25.40 16.51 -0.26
N PRO A 747 25.14 17.52 0.60
CA PRO A 747 23.79 17.84 1.06
C PRO A 747 22.91 18.29 -0.13
N VAL A 748 21.63 18.07 0.01
CA VAL A 748 20.63 18.38 -1.02
C VAL A 748 19.64 19.39 -0.50
N ASP A 749 19.45 20.48 -1.22
CA ASP A 749 18.42 21.47 -0.89
C ASP A 749 17.03 20.95 -1.26
N ALA A 750 16.06 21.16 -0.39
CA ALA A 750 14.69 20.69 -0.58
C ALA A 750 13.64 21.70 -0.11
N ILE A 751 12.51 21.71 -0.78
CA ILE A 751 11.32 22.45 -0.37
C ILE A 751 10.54 21.65 0.64
N LEU A 752 10.23 22.24 1.79
CA LEU A 752 9.47 21.63 2.87
C LEU A 752 7.98 21.97 2.77
N THR A 753 7.13 20.95 2.90
CA THR A 753 5.67 21.09 2.96
C THR A 753 5.15 20.29 4.16
N VAL A 754 4.30 20.86 4.97
CA VAL A 754 3.64 20.17 6.10
C VAL A 754 2.60 19.20 5.57
N LEU A 755 2.62 17.96 6.06
CA LEU A 755 1.63 16.93 5.75
C LEU A 755 0.58 16.82 6.87
N CYS A 756 -0.62 16.42 6.50
CA CYS A 756 -1.68 16.07 7.45
C CYS A 756 -1.46 14.71 8.08
#